data_14ef98a436fd8fa8905a08c03d2bfc28
#
_entry.id   14ef98a436fd8fa8905a08c03d2bfc28
#
_cell.length_a   1.000
_cell.length_b   1.000
_cell.length_c   1.000
_cell.angle_alpha   90.00
_cell.angle_beta   90.00
_cell.angle_gamma   90.00
#
_symmetry.space_group_name_H-M   'P 1'
#
loop_
_entity.id
_entity.type
_entity.pdbx_description
1 polymer ?
#
loop_
_entity_poly.entity_id
_entity_poly.type
_entity_poly.pdbx_seq_one_letter_code
_entity_poly.pdbx_strand_id
1 'polypeptide(L)'
;MEHGRRIVVAAAFFLLFGGAGAVQAADPEIDKLLQSPVGKDWVTNGGNTTNQRYSTLKQVDTTNVKQLKGAWVTRLKGSGVGGKYSFEATPLVKDGVMYVSTGNDDVFALNAKTGEMLWERWSGIDQKLTSVCCGWDNRGLAMGEGMLFIGQLDANVVALDIKTGKEVWKTPIEVWQDGYGVTSAPLYYDGIVYSGITGGEYGVRGRLTALDAKTGKILWRWYTLPAPGDVGGDSWPAGTDHYMHGGATIWNTPALDPQLGLIYFSIGNCGPDYDGSMREGDNLFCASVVALNAKTGQYAWHFQEVHHDIWDYDAASPAVLFDTVIDGQPRKGIAQAGRTGWVYILDRTNGKPLVGIEEKPVPQEPRQKTAKTQPYPIGDATVPQCAQPMGGYEKYGCIFEAFWDEPTLVQPSGIGGTNWSPMSYNPDTGFFYVPGTVRTSAFARYGDKYKKGLQYNGGTQAAPIDSVMSGTWTAIGGNSNKIGWQKNVPFRVGSGGGSTTTAGGLVFHGDPSGTIQARDAKTGELLWQFQTGFGAEATPMVYEVDGEQYIAIAAGGNQGVGSANGDAVWTFSLKGQLNPLWPPPQPPTVAGPNAGPIADNVSTVKIGDANIEFAYFPRRDRIKAGTTVTFTNAGDTPHTATSFENGKIGDWDTGPLNSGQSKAVTFDKPGNYYYICTPHPWMYGQIIVE
;
A
#
# COMPACT_ATOMS: atom_id res chain seq x y z
N MET A 1 -54.81 -76.64 1.55
CA MET A 1 -54.42 -76.42 2.94
C MET A 1 -52.94 -76.06 2.95
N GLU A 2 -52.64 -74.82 3.05
CA GLU A 2 -51.33 -74.32 3.47
C GLU A 2 -51.40 -72.79 3.59
N HIS A 3 -51.17 -72.33 4.79
CA HIS A 3 -51.29 -70.93 5.17
C HIS A 3 -49.93 -70.21 4.87
N GLY A 4 -49.91 -69.29 3.91
CA GLY A 4 -48.80 -68.37 3.67
C GLY A 4 -48.92 -67.12 4.55
N ARG A 5 -48.04 -66.98 5.53
CA ARG A 5 -47.85 -65.74 6.33
C ARG A 5 -47.14 -64.69 5.50
N ARG A 6 -47.80 -63.56 5.29
CA ARG A 6 -47.16 -62.33 4.76
C ARG A 6 -46.43 -61.63 5.89
N ILE A 7 -45.12 -61.49 5.76
CA ILE A 7 -44.27 -60.61 6.61
C ILE A 7 -44.34 -59.21 6.02
N VAL A 8 -44.86 -58.24 6.78
CA VAL A 8 -44.79 -56.82 6.47
C VAL A 8 -43.48 -56.28 7.04
N VAL A 9 -42.54 -55.91 6.19
CA VAL A 9 -41.33 -55.20 6.57
C VAL A 9 -41.65 -53.72 6.57
N ALA A 10 -41.73 -53.09 7.76
CA ALA A 10 -41.80 -51.62 7.90
C ALA A 10 -40.42 -51.06 7.72
N ALA A 11 -40.18 -50.31 6.62
CA ALA A 11 -38.98 -49.52 6.42
C ALA A 11 -39.11 -48.21 7.21
N ALA A 12 -38.33 -48.08 8.28
CA ALA A 12 -38.19 -46.84 9.01
C ALA A 12 -37.22 -45.91 8.22
N PHE A 13 -37.76 -44.87 7.62
CA PHE A 13 -36.95 -43.76 7.08
C PHE A 13 -36.44 -42.93 8.23
N PHE A 14 -35.14 -43.04 8.56
CA PHE A 14 -34.43 -42.07 9.36
C PHE A 14 -34.15 -40.81 8.50
N LEU A 15 -34.91 -39.75 8.70
CA LEU A 15 -34.59 -38.40 8.25
C LEU A 15 -33.42 -37.90 9.10
N LEU A 16 -32.22 -38.00 8.56
CA LEU A 16 -31.06 -37.24 9.04
C LEU A 16 -31.32 -35.76 8.76
N PHE A 17 -31.85 -35.03 9.73
CA PHE A 17 -31.74 -33.59 9.79
C PHE A 17 -30.27 -33.28 9.98
N GLY A 18 -29.57 -32.96 8.88
CA GLY A 18 -28.30 -32.27 8.92
C GLY A 18 -28.52 -30.94 9.63
N GLY A 19 -28.07 -30.83 10.87
CA GLY A 19 -28.04 -29.58 11.58
C GLY A 19 -27.21 -28.58 10.78
N ALA A 20 -27.87 -27.63 10.12
CA ALA A 20 -27.22 -26.41 9.73
C ALA A 20 -26.68 -25.81 11.04
N GLY A 21 -25.35 -25.84 11.22
CA GLY A 21 -24.70 -25.18 12.33
C GLY A 21 -25.22 -23.74 12.34
N ALA A 22 -25.85 -23.34 13.42
CA ALA A 22 -26.29 -21.98 13.61
C ALA A 22 -25.05 -21.10 13.40
N VAL A 23 -25.07 -20.28 12.36
CA VAL A 23 -24.13 -19.18 12.22
C VAL A 23 -24.27 -18.38 13.51
N GLN A 24 -23.27 -18.43 14.35
CA GLN A 24 -23.29 -17.75 15.65
C GLN A 24 -23.42 -16.27 15.35
N ALA A 25 -24.33 -15.58 16.04
CA ALA A 25 -24.63 -14.18 15.78
C ALA A 25 -23.35 -13.33 15.68
N ALA A 26 -23.23 -12.58 14.60
CA ALA A 26 -22.22 -11.55 14.39
C ALA A 26 -22.21 -10.57 15.57
N ASP A 27 -21.19 -9.71 15.68
CA ASP A 27 -21.15 -8.61 16.63
C ASP A 27 -22.08 -7.47 16.16
N PRO A 28 -23.36 -7.39 16.58
CA PRO A 28 -24.32 -6.46 16.00
C PRO A 28 -23.97 -4.99 16.24
N GLU A 29 -23.19 -4.72 17.29
CA GLU A 29 -22.76 -3.34 17.61
C GLU A 29 -21.68 -2.89 16.63
N ILE A 30 -20.65 -3.68 16.42
CA ILE A 30 -19.60 -3.37 15.45
C ILE A 30 -20.15 -3.38 14.03
N ASP A 31 -20.97 -4.35 13.65
CA ASP A 31 -21.58 -4.40 12.31
C ASP A 31 -22.43 -3.17 12.01
N LYS A 32 -23.15 -2.63 13.04
CA LYS A 32 -23.89 -1.38 12.91
C LYS A 32 -22.96 -0.18 12.71
N LEU A 33 -21.87 -0.09 13.47
CA LEU A 33 -20.89 1.00 13.32
C LEU A 33 -20.21 0.95 11.95
N LEU A 34 -19.85 -0.24 11.48
CA LEU A 34 -19.24 -0.46 10.16
C LEU A 34 -20.14 -0.03 8.99
N GLN A 35 -21.45 -0.04 9.16
CA GLN A 35 -22.44 0.37 8.16
C GLN A 35 -22.92 1.83 8.33
N SER A 36 -22.59 2.47 9.45
CA SER A 36 -23.02 3.82 9.78
C SER A 36 -22.01 4.86 9.26
N PRO A 37 -22.45 6.10 9.04
CA PRO A 37 -21.51 7.20 8.88
C PRO A 37 -20.60 7.31 10.12
N VAL A 38 -19.31 7.57 9.89
CA VAL A 38 -18.31 7.64 10.96
C VAL A 38 -18.58 8.83 11.86
N GLY A 39 -18.81 8.56 13.14
CA GLY A 39 -19.07 9.57 14.18
C GLY A 39 -17.97 9.59 15.23
N LYS A 40 -18.36 9.31 16.51
CA LYS A 40 -17.42 9.35 17.63
C LYS A 40 -16.36 8.23 17.60
N ASP A 41 -16.67 7.08 17.02
CA ASP A 41 -15.79 5.93 16.94
C ASP A 41 -15.22 5.77 15.52
N TRP A 42 -14.04 5.17 15.41
CA TRP A 42 -13.38 4.85 14.15
C TRP A 42 -12.94 3.37 14.17
N VAL A 43 -13.81 2.48 13.68
CA VAL A 43 -13.76 1.04 13.99
C VAL A 43 -13.09 0.16 12.93
N THR A 44 -12.68 0.71 11.81
CA THR A 44 -11.91 0.02 10.77
C THR A 44 -10.96 0.98 10.06
N ASN A 45 -10.00 0.49 9.32
CA ASN A 45 -8.97 1.29 8.66
C ASN A 45 -9.54 2.48 7.86
N GLY A 46 -10.58 2.26 7.07
CA GLY A 46 -11.26 3.30 6.26
C GLY A 46 -12.37 4.06 6.98
N GLY A 47 -12.55 3.87 8.29
CA GLY A 47 -13.60 4.45 9.14
C GLY A 47 -14.88 3.61 9.18
N ASN A 48 -15.35 3.13 8.03
CA ASN A 48 -16.45 2.18 7.87
C ASN A 48 -16.19 1.28 6.64
N THR A 49 -17.13 0.39 6.30
CA THR A 49 -16.95 -0.56 5.19
C THR A 49 -16.82 0.09 3.81
N THR A 50 -17.12 1.39 3.67
CA THR A 50 -17.03 2.09 2.39
C THR A 50 -15.64 2.66 2.08
N ASN A 51 -14.72 2.67 3.04
CA ASN A 51 -13.40 3.27 2.95
C ASN A 51 -13.39 4.78 2.60
N GLN A 52 -14.50 5.52 2.85
CA GLN A 52 -14.59 6.95 2.50
C GLN A 52 -13.66 7.83 3.31
N ARG A 53 -13.22 7.40 4.49
CA ARG A 53 -12.42 8.20 5.41
C ARG A 53 -13.03 9.58 5.64
N TYR A 54 -14.36 9.60 5.79
CA TYR A 54 -15.18 10.79 6.06
C TYR A 54 -15.79 10.68 7.46
N SER A 55 -15.57 11.70 8.29
CA SER A 55 -16.20 11.82 9.62
C SER A 55 -17.32 12.84 9.59
N THR A 56 -18.45 12.51 10.22
CA THR A 56 -19.57 13.42 10.41
C THR A 56 -19.33 14.47 11.50
N LEU A 57 -18.21 14.36 12.23
CA LEU A 57 -17.83 15.34 13.25
C LEU A 57 -17.48 16.68 12.61
N LYS A 58 -17.94 17.76 13.23
CA LYS A 58 -17.80 19.14 12.74
C LYS A 58 -17.50 20.18 13.82
N GLN A 59 -17.11 19.74 15.02
CA GLN A 59 -16.69 20.68 16.08
C GLN A 59 -15.43 21.44 15.66
N VAL A 60 -14.53 20.75 14.95
CA VAL A 60 -13.38 21.36 14.26
C VAL A 60 -13.80 21.63 12.82
N ASP A 61 -13.77 22.89 12.42
CA ASP A 61 -14.20 23.36 11.11
C ASP A 61 -13.22 24.38 10.49
N THR A 62 -13.53 24.89 9.31
CA THR A 62 -12.69 25.85 8.59
C THR A 62 -12.49 27.18 9.34
N THR A 63 -13.34 27.54 10.30
CA THR A 63 -13.27 28.80 11.05
C THR A 63 -12.38 28.71 12.28
N ASN A 64 -12.26 27.53 12.90
CA ASN A 64 -11.56 27.34 14.17
C ASN A 64 -10.34 26.40 14.11
N VAL A 65 -10.11 25.70 13.00
CA VAL A 65 -9.00 24.74 12.85
C VAL A 65 -7.62 25.33 13.17
N LYS A 66 -7.43 26.65 12.99
CA LYS A 66 -6.18 27.36 13.35
C LYS A 66 -5.87 27.31 14.85
N GLN A 67 -6.85 26.97 15.69
CA GLN A 67 -6.70 26.85 17.14
C GLN A 67 -6.26 25.45 17.58
N LEU A 68 -6.22 24.45 16.67
CA LEU A 68 -5.78 23.10 17.00
C LEU A 68 -4.34 23.09 17.54
N LYS A 69 -4.16 22.37 18.63
CA LYS A 69 -2.85 22.05 19.21
C LYS A 69 -2.80 20.57 19.59
N GLY A 70 -1.58 20.07 19.84
CA GLY A 70 -1.44 18.71 20.35
C GLY A 70 -2.18 18.56 21.69
N ALA A 71 -3.08 17.59 21.78
CA ALA A 71 -3.76 17.22 23.03
C ALA A 71 -2.85 16.33 23.86
N TRP A 72 -2.28 15.31 23.24
CA TRP A 72 -1.29 14.43 23.81
C TRP A 72 -0.41 13.77 22.72
N VAL A 73 0.73 13.25 23.13
CA VAL A 73 1.62 12.42 22.32
C VAL A 73 2.09 11.24 23.14
N THR A 74 2.05 10.04 22.58
CA THR A 74 2.53 8.82 23.21
C THR A 74 3.59 8.17 22.35
N ARG A 75 4.72 7.77 22.96
CA ARG A 75 5.78 6.97 22.35
C ARG A 75 5.50 5.49 22.61
N LEU A 76 5.68 4.64 21.60
CA LEU A 76 5.37 3.21 21.66
C LEU A 76 6.58 2.37 22.03
N LYS A 77 7.39 2.86 22.99
CA LYS A 77 8.52 2.16 23.60
C LYS A 77 9.59 1.69 22.63
N GLY A 78 9.75 2.36 21.49
CA GLY A 78 10.71 2.01 20.46
C GLY A 78 10.24 0.91 19.50
N SER A 79 8.98 0.50 19.56
CA SER A 79 8.43 -0.46 18.61
C SER A 79 8.39 0.12 17.20
N GLY A 80 8.89 -0.65 16.22
CA GLY A 80 8.96 -0.21 14.83
C GLY A 80 9.90 0.99 14.59
N VAL A 81 10.91 1.18 15.44
CA VAL A 81 11.97 2.19 15.27
C VAL A 81 13.23 1.51 14.74
N GLY A 82 13.75 2.04 13.63
CA GLY A 82 14.96 1.55 12.97
C GLY A 82 14.83 1.59 11.45
N GLY A 83 15.95 1.39 10.77
CA GLY A 83 16.11 1.62 9.34
C GLY A 83 15.18 0.80 8.44
N LYS A 84 14.63 -0.31 8.89
CA LYS A 84 13.76 -1.18 8.09
C LYS A 84 12.25 -0.97 8.31
N TYR A 85 11.83 -0.12 9.25
CA TYR A 85 10.43 0.03 9.62
C TYR A 85 9.76 1.25 9.00
N SER A 86 8.47 1.12 8.72
CA SER A 86 7.56 2.21 8.38
C SER A 86 6.37 2.22 9.34
N PHE A 87 5.85 3.41 9.67
CA PHE A 87 4.69 3.56 10.54
C PHE A 87 3.49 4.06 9.73
N GLU A 88 2.77 3.14 9.08
CA GLU A 88 1.69 3.43 8.12
C GLU A 88 0.29 3.19 8.70
N ALA A 89 0.18 2.69 9.93
CA ALA A 89 -1.08 2.27 10.51
C ALA A 89 -2.04 3.44 10.78
N THR A 90 -3.29 3.28 10.36
CA THR A 90 -4.41 4.10 10.86
C THR A 90 -4.85 3.54 12.21
N PRO A 91 -4.80 4.31 13.32
CA PRO A 91 -5.33 3.86 14.60
C PRO A 91 -6.84 3.61 14.54
N LEU A 92 -7.36 2.70 15.37
CA LEU A 92 -8.80 2.51 15.58
C LEU A 92 -9.20 3.09 16.94
N VAL A 93 -10.42 3.59 17.05
CA VAL A 93 -10.98 4.07 18.34
C VAL A 93 -12.38 3.51 18.53
N LYS A 94 -12.62 2.92 19.71
CA LYS A 94 -13.94 2.52 20.17
C LYS A 94 -14.08 2.76 21.67
N ASP A 95 -15.17 3.39 22.08
CA ASP A 95 -15.52 3.62 23.48
C ASP A 95 -14.38 4.25 24.32
N GLY A 96 -13.66 5.21 23.73
CA GLY A 96 -12.56 5.93 24.39
C GLY A 96 -11.24 5.16 24.49
N VAL A 97 -11.10 4.00 23.83
CA VAL A 97 -9.84 3.26 23.73
C VAL A 97 -9.34 3.32 22.29
N MET A 98 -8.07 3.71 22.13
CA MET A 98 -7.37 3.73 20.84
C MET A 98 -6.49 2.48 20.71
N TYR A 99 -6.53 1.85 19.54
CA TYR A 99 -5.69 0.69 19.22
C TYR A 99 -4.82 1.01 18.00
N VAL A 100 -3.53 0.69 18.09
CA VAL A 100 -2.57 0.97 17.03
C VAL A 100 -1.58 -0.18 16.87
N SER A 101 -1.25 -0.52 15.61
CA SER A 101 -0.16 -1.44 15.28
C SER A 101 1.05 -0.67 14.79
N THR A 102 2.24 -1.27 14.84
CA THR A 102 3.49 -0.70 14.32
C THR A 102 4.04 -1.55 13.18
N GLY A 103 5.04 -1.07 12.46
CA GLY A 103 5.73 -1.83 11.42
C GLY A 103 6.40 -3.13 11.90
N ASN A 104 6.50 -3.34 13.21
CA ASN A 104 6.95 -4.60 13.82
C ASN A 104 5.79 -5.54 14.20
N ASP A 105 4.56 -5.27 13.73
CA ASP A 105 3.32 -5.99 14.10
C ASP A 105 3.00 -5.98 15.60
N ASP A 106 3.62 -5.09 16.37
CA ASP A 106 3.28 -4.91 17.78
C ASP A 106 1.98 -4.11 17.90
N VAL A 107 1.19 -4.39 18.93
CA VAL A 107 -0.12 -3.75 19.12
C VAL A 107 -0.21 -3.09 20.49
N PHE A 108 -0.73 -1.87 20.52
CA PHE A 108 -0.87 -1.06 21.71
C PHE A 108 -2.31 -0.59 21.88
N ALA A 109 -2.80 -0.57 23.12
CA ALA A 109 -4.05 0.10 23.47
C ALA A 109 -3.75 1.31 24.36
N LEU A 110 -4.33 2.44 23.99
CA LEU A 110 -4.14 3.72 24.64
C LEU A 110 -5.50 4.27 25.09
N ASN A 111 -5.53 4.99 26.19
CA ASN A 111 -6.67 5.84 26.51
C ASN A 111 -6.78 6.95 25.47
N ALA A 112 -7.85 6.98 24.67
CA ALA A 112 -8.00 7.89 23.55
C ALA A 112 -8.08 9.38 23.98
N LYS A 113 -8.42 9.67 25.26
CA LYS A 113 -8.48 11.03 25.79
C LYS A 113 -7.14 11.54 26.31
N THR A 114 -6.32 10.65 26.89
CA THR A 114 -5.10 11.04 27.64
C THR A 114 -3.81 10.56 27.00
N GLY A 115 -3.86 9.57 26.11
CA GLY A 115 -2.69 8.89 25.56
C GLY A 115 -2.04 7.88 26.51
N GLU A 116 -2.61 7.64 27.70
CA GLU A 116 -2.09 6.66 28.64
C GLU A 116 -2.14 5.25 28.04
N MET A 117 -1.02 4.51 28.15
CA MET A 117 -0.93 3.15 27.67
C MET A 117 -1.68 2.20 28.61
N LEU A 118 -2.70 1.53 28.08
CA LEU A 118 -3.54 0.59 28.82
C LEU A 118 -2.96 -0.82 28.82
N TRP A 119 -2.51 -1.28 27.66
CA TRP A 119 -1.81 -2.54 27.47
C TRP A 119 -0.95 -2.51 26.19
N GLU A 120 -0.01 -3.44 26.10
CA GLU A 120 0.86 -3.67 24.97
C GLU A 120 0.99 -5.16 24.64
N ARG A 121 1.15 -5.49 23.36
CA ARG A 121 1.44 -6.84 22.88
C ARG A 121 2.56 -6.77 21.88
N TRP A 122 3.68 -7.39 22.20
CA TRP A 122 4.82 -7.56 21.31
C TRP A 122 4.60 -8.77 20.40
N SER A 123 4.79 -8.59 19.10
CA SER A 123 4.48 -9.59 18.06
C SER A 123 5.34 -10.84 18.18
N GLY A 124 6.62 -10.67 18.51
CA GLY A 124 7.58 -11.75 18.54
C GLY A 124 7.90 -12.36 17.18
N ILE A 125 7.62 -11.64 16.08
CA ILE A 125 7.96 -12.12 14.73
C ILE A 125 9.47 -12.23 14.55
N ASP A 126 9.90 -13.18 13.69
CA ASP A 126 11.30 -13.42 13.42
C ASP A 126 11.95 -12.21 12.74
N GLN A 127 12.93 -11.58 13.40
CA GLN A 127 13.62 -10.41 12.89
C GLN A 127 14.49 -10.69 11.64
N LYS A 128 14.66 -11.95 11.27
CA LYS A 128 15.34 -12.39 10.03
C LYS A 128 14.41 -12.53 8.83
N LEU A 129 13.15 -12.17 8.98
CA LEU A 129 12.16 -12.22 7.90
C LEU A 129 12.60 -11.28 6.77
N THR A 130 12.63 -11.80 5.53
CA THR A 130 13.12 -11.11 4.32
C THR A 130 12.08 -11.00 3.21
N SER A 131 10.85 -11.48 3.43
CA SER A 131 9.78 -11.54 2.42
C SER A 131 8.98 -10.22 2.28
N VAL A 132 9.55 -9.09 2.70
CA VAL A 132 8.92 -7.77 2.56
C VAL A 132 9.83 -6.87 1.72
N CYS A 133 9.33 -6.41 0.58
CA CYS A 133 10.15 -5.70 -0.41
C CYS A 133 10.60 -4.31 0.05
N CYS A 134 9.74 -3.56 0.72
CA CYS A 134 9.79 -2.10 0.72
C CYS A 134 9.85 -1.51 2.14
N GLY A 135 10.38 -2.27 3.08
CA GLY A 135 10.39 -1.97 4.52
C GLY A 135 9.26 -2.68 5.26
N TRP A 136 9.48 -2.90 6.53
CA TRP A 136 8.51 -3.55 7.41
C TRP A 136 7.40 -2.56 7.77
N ASP A 137 6.19 -2.86 7.35
CA ASP A 137 5.02 -2.03 7.57
C ASP A 137 3.79 -2.86 7.96
N ASN A 138 2.89 -2.23 8.70
CA ASN A 138 1.57 -2.75 9.03
C ASN A 138 0.59 -1.59 8.96
N ARG A 139 -0.47 -1.70 8.16
CA ARG A 139 -1.40 -0.60 7.90
C ARG A 139 -2.56 -0.51 8.87
N GLY A 140 -2.64 -1.44 9.84
CA GLY A 140 -3.61 -1.35 10.93
C GLY A 140 -4.33 -2.64 11.26
N LEU A 141 -5.41 -2.49 11.99
CA LEU A 141 -6.19 -3.53 12.63
C LEU A 141 -7.61 -3.56 12.08
N ALA A 142 -8.32 -4.67 12.34
CA ALA A 142 -9.78 -4.74 12.32
C ALA A 142 -10.28 -5.11 13.73
N MET A 143 -11.57 -4.84 14.02
CA MET A 143 -12.18 -5.22 15.28
C MET A 143 -13.56 -5.84 15.08
N GLY A 144 -13.91 -6.77 15.95
CA GLY A 144 -15.20 -7.44 16.02
C GLY A 144 -15.18 -8.59 17.01
N GLU A 145 -16.32 -9.06 17.45
CA GLU A 145 -16.47 -10.20 18.37
C GLU A 145 -15.68 -10.05 19.70
N GLY A 146 -15.47 -8.81 20.15
CA GLY A 146 -14.62 -8.51 21.31
C GLY A 146 -13.13 -8.74 21.09
N MET A 147 -12.69 -8.79 19.83
CA MET A 147 -11.30 -9.03 19.43
C MET A 147 -10.78 -7.95 18.49
N LEU A 148 -9.45 -7.84 18.42
CA LEU A 148 -8.71 -7.17 17.36
C LEU A 148 -8.10 -8.21 16.45
N PHE A 149 -8.09 -7.94 15.15
CA PHE A 149 -7.47 -8.80 14.13
C PHE A 149 -6.31 -8.06 13.48
N ILE A 150 -5.17 -8.73 13.36
CA ILE A 150 -3.97 -8.22 12.70
C ILE A 150 -3.44 -9.24 11.70
N GLY A 151 -3.12 -8.79 10.49
CA GLY A 151 -2.26 -9.55 9.59
C GLY A 151 -0.81 -9.28 9.94
N GLN A 152 0.03 -10.30 9.94
CA GLN A 152 1.44 -10.18 10.32
C GLN A 152 2.37 -10.42 9.13
N LEU A 153 3.57 -9.85 9.20
CA LEU A 153 4.61 -9.99 8.16
C LEU A 153 5.06 -11.45 7.98
N ASP A 154 4.88 -12.29 9.01
CA ASP A 154 5.14 -13.74 8.95
C ASP A 154 4.02 -14.57 8.29
N ALA A 155 3.11 -13.89 7.57
CA ALA A 155 1.96 -14.48 6.87
C ALA A 155 0.94 -15.20 7.76
N ASN A 156 0.79 -14.73 8.99
CA ASN A 156 -0.26 -15.16 9.91
C ASN A 156 -1.37 -14.10 10.02
N VAL A 157 -2.58 -14.51 10.32
CA VAL A 157 -3.64 -13.66 10.86
C VAL A 157 -3.83 -14.02 12.33
N VAL A 158 -3.84 -13.01 13.19
CA VAL A 158 -3.89 -13.18 14.65
C VAL A 158 -5.09 -12.42 15.20
N ALA A 159 -5.84 -13.07 16.11
CA ALA A 159 -6.86 -12.42 16.92
C ALA A 159 -6.37 -12.20 18.33
N LEU A 160 -6.59 -10.99 18.84
CA LEU A 160 -6.24 -10.58 20.18
C LEU A 160 -7.51 -10.20 20.95
N ASP A 161 -7.61 -10.61 22.21
CA ASP A 161 -8.65 -10.12 23.10
C ASP A 161 -8.54 -8.58 23.23
N ILE A 162 -9.60 -7.87 22.92
CA ILE A 162 -9.57 -6.40 22.82
C ILE A 162 -9.27 -5.69 24.14
N LYS A 163 -9.55 -6.33 25.29
CA LYS A 163 -9.36 -5.76 26.64
C LYS A 163 -7.95 -5.96 27.17
N THR A 164 -7.30 -7.05 26.76
CA THR A 164 -6.04 -7.50 27.37
C THR A 164 -4.87 -7.62 26.41
N GLY A 165 -5.10 -7.56 25.10
CA GLY A 165 -4.08 -7.80 24.07
C GLY A 165 -3.59 -9.25 23.99
N LYS A 166 -4.17 -10.19 24.75
CA LYS A 166 -3.78 -11.61 24.72
C LYS A 166 -4.23 -12.25 23.43
N GLU A 167 -3.38 -13.10 22.88
CA GLU A 167 -3.69 -13.91 21.70
C GLU A 167 -4.84 -14.89 21.99
N VAL A 168 -5.87 -14.87 21.15
CA VAL A 168 -7.01 -15.79 21.20
C VAL A 168 -6.79 -16.93 20.23
N TRP A 169 -6.41 -16.60 19.00
CA TRP A 169 -6.01 -17.56 17.97
C TRP A 169 -4.98 -16.95 17.02
N LYS A 170 -4.17 -17.81 16.40
CA LYS A 170 -3.21 -17.47 15.34
C LYS A 170 -3.36 -18.50 14.22
N THR A 171 -3.62 -18.02 13.00
CA THR A 171 -3.82 -18.88 11.83
C THR A 171 -2.78 -18.53 10.76
N PRO A 172 -1.91 -19.48 10.38
CA PRO A 172 -1.04 -19.32 9.23
C PRO A 172 -1.88 -19.33 7.95
N ILE A 173 -1.87 -18.24 7.22
CA ILE A 173 -2.54 -18.19 5.91
C ILE A 173 -1.57 -18.53 4.77
N GLU A 174 -0.27 -18.36 5.00
CA GLU A 174 0.82 -18.74 4.09
C GLU A 174 2.14 -18.94 4.84
N VAL A 175 3.22 -19.13 4.07
CA VAL A 175 4.59 -19.37 4.56
C VAL A 175 5.48 -18.22 4.11
N TRP A 176 6.00 -17.43 5.06
CA TRP A 176 6.80 -16.24 4.73
C TRP A 176 8.11 -16.57 4.00
N GLN A 177 8.74 -17.75 4.29
CA GLN A 177 9.96 -18.20 3.61
C GLN A 177 9.76 -18.42 2.11
N ASP A 178 8.50 -18.54 1.68
CA ASP A 178 8.11 -18.69 0.27
C ASP A 178 7.84 -17.32 -0.40
N GLY A 179 8.05 -16.21 0.31
CA GLY A 179 7.84 -14.85 -0.18
C GLY A 179 6.54 -14.19 0.25
N TYR A 180 5.72 -14.84 1.08
CA TYR A 180 4.43 -14.31 1.53
C TYR A 180 4.54 -13.47 2.81
N GLY A 181 3.67 -12.48 2.94
CA GLY A 181 3.47 -11.68 4.14
C GLY A 181 2.08 -11.06 4.17
N VAL A 182 1.75 -10.31 5.23
CA VAL A 182 0.55 -9.47 5.29
C VAL A 182 0.94 -8.09 5.81
N THR A 183 0.69 -7.05 5.02
CA THR A 183 0.93 -5.64 5.37
C THR A 183 -0.35 -4.82 5.46
N SER A 184 -1.46 -5.33 4.89
CA SER A 184 -2.76 -4.67 4.91
C SER A 184 -3.46 -4.81 6.26
N ALA A 185 -4.24 -3.81 6.64
CA ALA A 185 -5.25 -4.00 7.68
C ALA A 185 -6.31 -4.99 7.19
N PRO A 186 -6.66 -6.03 7.97
CA PRO A 186 -7.80 -6.89 7.66
C PRO A 186 -9.11 -6.09 7.64
N LEU A 187 -10.16 -6.66 7.06
CA LEU A 187 -11.53 -6.17 7.20
C LEU A 187 -12.35 -7.20 7.98
N TYR A 188 -13.07 -6.75 9.01
CA TYR A 188 -14.08 -7.56 9.71
C TYR A 188 -15.48 -7.14 9.26
N TYR A 189 -16.35 -8.09 9.02
CA TYR A 189 -17.80 -7.88 8.86
C TYR A 189 -18.58 -9.19 9.04
N ASP A 190 -19.70 -9.14 9.78
CA ASP A 190 -20.67 -10.25 9.94
C ASP A 190 -20.02 -11.59 10.33
N GLY A 191 -19.06 -11.55 11.32
CA GLY A 191 -18.37 -12.74 11.82
C GLY A 191 -17.25 -13.27 10.92
N ILE A 192 -16.89 -12.56 9.86
CA ILE A 192 -15.83 -12.95 8.92
C ILE A 192 -14.70 -11.92 8.93
N VAL A 193 -13.46 -12.40 8.96
CA VAL A 193 -12.25 -11.60 8.77
C VAL A 193 -11.68 -11.86 7.39
N TYR A 194 -11.47 -10.80 6.61
CA TYR A 194 -10.89 -10.87 5.27
C TYR A 194 -9.47 -10.36 5.30
N SER A 195 -8.54 -11.13 4.78
CA SER A 195 -7.12 -10.78 4.68
C SER A 195 -6.58 -11.12 3.30
N GLY A 196 -5.95 -10.14 2.66
CA GLY A 196 -5.09 -10.36 1.51
C GLY A 196 -3.69 -10.80 1.93
N ILE A 197 -2.79 -10.84 0.97
CA ILE A 197 -1.35 -11.10 1.17
C ILE A 197 -0.52 -10.10 0.37
N THR A 198 0.74 -9.92 0.78
CA THR A 198 1.81 -9.25 0.03
C THR A 198 2.83 -10.24 -0.51
N GLY A 199 3.85 -9.78 -1.24
CA GLY A 199 4.93 -10.58 -1.79
C GLY A 199 4.89 -10.73 -3.32
N GLY A 200 4.25 -9.80 -4.03
CA GLY A 200 4.21 -9.79 -5.51
C GLY A 200 5.58 -9.96 -6.12
N GLU A 201 6.56 -9.22 -5.62
CA GLU A 201 7.95 -9.20 -6.06
C GLU A 201 8.72 -10.51 -5.80
N TYR A 202 8.14 -11.44 -5.05
CA TYR A 202 8.72 -12.77 -4.78
C TYR A 202 8.09 -13.88 -5.64
N GLY A 203 7.29 -13.50 -6.64
CA GLY A 203 6.62 -14.47 -7.49
C GLY A 203 5.66 -15.39 -6.73
N VAL A 204 4.86 -14.84 -5.85
CA VAL A 204 3.80 -15.56 -5.14
C VAL A 204 2.53 -15.65 -5.99
N ARG A 205 1.56 -16.46 -5.57
CA ARG A 205 0.21 -16.47 -6.13
C ARG A 205 -0.72 -15.68 -5.23
N GLY A 206 -1.15 -14.49 -5.67
CA GLY A 206 -2.04 -13.60 -4.93
C GLY A 206 -3.37 -14.22 -4.55
N ARG A 207 -3.96 -13.77 -3.44
CA ARG A 207 -5.25 -14.30 -2.95
C ARG A 207 -5.90 -13.42 -1.88
N LEU A 208 -7.22 -13.59 -1.74
CA LEU A 208 -7.99 -13.15 -0.58
C LEU A 208 -8.39 -14.38 0.24
N THR A 209 -8.19 -14.32 1.55
CA THR A 209 -8.58 -15.37 2.51
C THR A 209 -9.66 -14.83 3.43
N ALA A 210 -10.76 -15.55 3.59
CA ALA A 210 -11.79 -15.30 4.58
C ALA A 210 -11.69 -16.30 5.73
N LEU A 211 -11.70 -15.78 6.96
CA LEU A 211 -11.59 -16.57 8.18
C LEU A 211 -12.81 -16.34 9.06
N ASP A 212 -13.24 -17.37 9.75
CA ASP A 212 -14.21 -17.27 10.85
C ASP A 212 -13.59 -16.43 11.98
N ALA A 213 -14.23 -15.33 12.35
CA ALA A 213 -13.68 -14.38 13.31
C ALA A 213 -13.43 -14.95 14.70
N LYS A 214 -14.28 -15.91 15.15
CA LYS A 214 -14.19 -16.50 16.49
C LYS A 214 -13.13 -17.57 16.62
N THR A 215 -12.88 -18.32 15.54
CA THR A 215 -12.04 -19.52 15.58
C THR A 215 -10.77 -19.44 14.76
N GLY A 216 -10.66 -18.44 13.87
CA GLY A 216 -9.56 -18.33 12.90
C GLY A 216 -9.60 -19.38 11.79
N LYS A 217 -10.68 -20.21 11.71
CA LYS A 217 -10.80 -21.22 10.66
C LYS A 217 -10.97 -20.56 9.31
N ILE A 218 -10.19 -21.00 8.31
CA ILE A 218 -10.34 -20.55 6.94
C ILE A 218 -11.67 -21.07 6.38
N LEU A 219 -12.52 -20.13 5.92
CA LEU A 219 -13.82 -20.41 5.34
C LEU A 219 -13.72 -20.64 3.84
N TRP A 220 -12.99 -19.74 3.16
CA TRP A 220 -12.72 -19.82 1.73
C TRP A 220 -11.46 -19.01 1.36
N ARG A 221 -10.91 -19.32 0.17
CA ARG A 221 -9.85 -18.55 -0.50
C ARG A 221 -10.23 -18.31 -1.94
N TRP A 222 -9.93 -17.12 -2.43
CA TRP A 222 -10.05 -16.80 -3.84
C TRP A 222 -8.68 -16.35 -4.37
N TYR A 223 -8.21 -16.99 -5.44
CA TYR A 223 -6.91 -16.72 -6.04
C TYR A 223 -7.04 -15.63 -7.10
N THR A 224 -6.22 -14.58 -7.01
CA THR A 224 -6.17 -13.48 -7.98
C THR A 224 -5.58 -13.90 -9.32
N LEU A 225 -4.85 -15.00 -9.34
CA LEU A 225 -4.24 -15.59 -10.52
C LEU A 225 -5.00 -16.90 -10.82
N PRO A 226 -5.91 -16.89 -11.82
CA PRO A 226 -6.77 -18.02 -12.11
C PRO A 226 -5.98 -19.19 -12.72
N ALA A 227 -6.33 -20.40 -12.36
CA ALA A 227 -5.82 -21.60 -13.02
C ALA A 227 -6.53 -21.82 -14.38
N PRO A 228 -5.97 -22.65 -15.25
CA PRO A 228 -6.67 -23.05 -16.49
C PRO A 228 -8.06 -23.61 -16.21
N GLY A 229 -9.06 -23.02 -16.87
CA GLY A 229 -10.48 -23.37 -16.68
C GLY A 229 -11.23 -22.50 -15.65
N ASP A 230 -10.55 -21.74 -14.81
CA ASP A 230 -11.16 -20.71 -13.97
C ASP A 230 -11.54 -19.47 -14.80
N VAL A 231 -12.42 -18.62 -14.24
CA VAL A 231 -12.73 -17.31 -14.86
C VAL A 231 -11.44 -16.49 -15.00
N GLY A 232 -11.11 -16.08 -16.22
CA GLY A 232 -9.89 -15.32 -16.54
C GLY A 232 -8.64 -16.19 -16.80
N GLY A 233 -8.72 -17.52 -16.65
CA GLY A 233 -7.59 -18.42 -16.86
C GLY A 233 -7.05 -18.46 -18.31
N ASP A 234 -7.88 -18.09 -19.28
CA ASP A 234 -7.54 -17.96 -20.70
C ASP A 234 -6.72 -16.69 -21.01
N SER A 235 -6.61 -15.76 -20.08
CA SER A 235 -5.74 -14.58 -20.17
C SER A 235 -4.27 -14.87 -19.84
N TRP A 236 -3.93 -16.12 -19.51
CA TRP A 236 -2.58 -16.61 -19.22
C TRP A 236 -2.14 -17.64 -20.26
N PRO A 237 -0.83 -17.78 -20.53
CA PRO A 237 -0.34 -18.73 -21.53
C PRO A 237 -0.76 -20.18 -21.22
N ALA A 238 -1.40 -20.84 -22.16
CA ALA A 238 -1.80 -22.24 -22.01
C ALA A 238 -0.61 -23.18 -21.84
N GLY A 239 -0.75 -24.18 -20.98
CA GLY A 239 0.27 -25.21 -20.75
C GLY A 239 1.47 -24.75 -19.94
N THR A 240 1.40 -23.58 -19.31
CA THR A 240 2.44 -23.05 -18.41
C THR A 240 1.93 -22.94 -16.98
N ASP A 241 2.84 -22.73 -16.02
CA ASP A 241 2.53 -22.50 -14.61
C ASP A 241 2.79 -21.05 -14.17
N HIS A 242 2.94 -20.11 -15.11
CA HIS A 242 3.24 -18.71 -14.80
C HIS A 242 2.21 -18.06 -13.86
N TYR A 243 0.94 -18.46 -13.93
CA TYR A 243 -0.10 -18.00 -12.98
C TYR A 243 0.19 -18.40 -11.52
N MET A 244 1.06 -19.39 -11.28
CA MET A 244 1.48 -19.76 -9.91
C MET A 244 2.51 -18.82 -9.32
N HIS A 245 3.16 -17.99 -10.16
CA HIS A 245 4.29 -17.12 -9.81
C HIS A 245 4.07 -15.68 -10.28
N GLY A 246 2.85 -15.34 -10.66
CA GLY A 246 2.54 -14.08 -11.34
C GLY A 246 2.21 -12.89 -10.41
N GLY A 247 2.51 -12.93 -9.12
CA GLY A 247 2.27 -11.80 -8.21
C GLY A 247 0.80 -11.54 -7.91
N ALA A 248 0.27 -10.41 -8.38
CA ALA A 248 -1.13 -9.99 -8.25
C ALA A 248 -1.68 -10.05 -6.82
N THR A 249 -0.96 -9.51 -5.87
CA THR A 249 -1.28 -9.60 -4.44
C THR A 249 -2.35 -8.57 -4.03
N ILE A 250 -3.07 -8.85 -2.93
CA ILE A 250 -4.02 -7.93 -2.30
C ILE A 250 -3.38 -7.42 -1.02
N TRP A 251 -2.72 -6.27 -1.12
CA TRP A 251 -1.94 -5.68 -0.02
C TRP A 251 -2.53 -4.36 0.50
N ASN A 252 -3.81 -4.10 0.19
CA ASN A 252 -4.62 -3.00 0.69
C ASN A 252 -5.89 -3.52 1.40
N THR A 253 -6.58 -2.63 2.13
CA THR A 253 -7.80 -2.98 2.87
C THR A 253 -9.00 -3.01 1.94
N PRO A 254 -9.77 -4.11 1.89
CA PRO A 254 -10.99 -4.21 1.11
C PRO A 254 -12.08 -3.21 1.54
N ALA A 255 -13.01 -2.90 0.63
CA ALA A 255 -14.29 -2.26 0.92
C ALA A 255 -15.43 -3.30 0.84
N LEU A 256 -16.57 -3.04 1.47
CA LEU A 256 -17.71 -3.96 1.47
C LEU A 256 -19.04 -3.19 1.41
N ASP A 257 -19.94 -3.62 0.53
CA ASP A 257 -21.34 -3.16 0.50
C ASP A 257 -22.26 -4.22 1.12
N PRO A 258 -22.74 -4.02 2.36
CA PRO A 258 -23.61 -4.97 3.03
C PRO A 258 -24.94 -5.20 2.33
N GLN A 259 -25.46 -4.21 1.61
CA GLN A 259 -26.74 -4.30 0.90
C GLN A 259 -26.63 -5.16 -0.34
N LEU A 260 -25.50 -5.11 -1.04
CA LEU A 260 -25.21 -5.94 -2.21
C LEU A 260 -24.59 -7.29 -1.82
N GLY A 261 -24.08 -7.42 -0.59
CA GLY A 261 -23.34 -8.60 -0.15
C GLY A 261 -22.02 -8.80 -0.88
N LEU A 262 -21.43 -7.72 -1.40
CA LEU A 262 -20.21 -7.74 -2.17
C LEU A 262 -19.04 -7.14 -1.40
N ILE A 263 -17.89 -7.81 -1.48
CA ILE A 263 -16.59 -7.30 -1.05
C ILE A 263 -15.77 -6.90 -2.28
N TYR A 264 -15.08 -5.75 -2.19
CA TYR A 264 -14.32 -5.14 -3.26
C TYR A 264 -12.88 -4.95 -2.81
N PHE A 265 -11.94 -5.24 -3.69
CA PHE A 265 -10.52 -5.05 -3.42
C PHE A 265 -9.77 -4.76 -4.72
N SER A 266 -8.68 -4.04 -4.56
CA SER A 266 -7.75 -3.74 -5.63
C SER A 266 -6.59 -4.74 -5.59
N ILE A 267 -6.05 -5.07 -6.75
CA ILE A 267 -5.03 -6.11 -6.94
C ILE A 267 -3.75 -5.46 -7.48
N GLY A 268 -2.62 -5.91 -6.98
CA GLY A 268 -1.30 -5.47 -7.40
C GLY A 268 -0.92 -5.91 -8.81
N ASN A 269 0.29 -5.54 -9.19
CA ASN A 269 0.91 -5.80 -10.49
C ASN A 269 1.10 -7.30 -10.80
N CYS A 270 1.42 -7.59 -12.05
CA CYS A 270 1.90 -8.91 -12.45
C CYS A 270 3.40 -9.08 -12.11
N GLY A 271 3.78 -10.29 -11.73
CA GLY A 271 5.18 -10.72 -11.66
C GLY A 271 5.61 -11.56 -12.89
N PRO A 272 6.86 -11.45 -13.32
CA PRO A 272 7.84 -10.46 -12.90
C PRO A 272 7.45 -9.05 -13.36
N ASP A 273 7.76 -8.04 -12.53
CA ASP A 273 7.22 -6.68 -12.63
C ASP A 273 7.53 -6.00 -13.97
N TYR A 274 8.77 -6.22 -14.49
CA TYR A 274 9.29 -5.51 -15.66
C TYR A 274 9.58 -6.45 -16.84
N ASP A 275 9.11 -7.71 -16.80
CA ASP A 275 9.28 -8.68 -17.89
C ASP A 275 7.98 -9.44 -18.20
N GLY A 276 7.26 -8.99 -19.21
CA GLY A 276 6.04 -9.64 -19.72
C GLY A 276 6.29 -10.77 -20.71
N SER A 277 7.55 -11.01 -21.13
CA SER A 277 7.89 -11.87 -22.27
C SER A 277 7.39 -13.31 -22.16
N MET A 278 7.23 -13.83 -20.92
CA MET A 278 6.81 -15.21 -20.67
C MET A 278 5.31 -15.36 -20.35
N ARG A 279 4.56 -14.27 -20.18
CA ARG A 279 3.17 -14.30 -19.72
C ARG A 279 2.19 -13.65 -20.71
N GLU A 280 2.26 -14.04 -21.98
CA GLU A 280 1.37 -13.55 -23.06
C GLU A 280 -0.11 -13.54 -22.63
N GLY A 281 -0.84 -12.49 -23.00
CA GLY A 281 -2.25 -12.25 -22.65
C GLY A 281 -2.42 -11.08 -21.66
N ASP A 282 -3.65 -10.75 -21.32
CA ASP A 282 -3.96 -9.61 -20.44
C ASP A 282 -3.62 -9.86 -18.96
N ASN A 283 -3.37 -11.11 -18.58
CA ASN A 283 -2.97 -11.57 -17.26
C ASN A 283 -3.95 -11.17 -16.14
N LEU A 284 -5.22 -11.56 -16.29
CA LEU A 284 -6.21 -11.37 -15.23
C LEU A 284 -5.81 -12.13 -13.95
N PHE A 285 -5.98 -11.54 -12.76
CA PHE A 285 -6.56 -10.25 -12.45
C PHE A 285 -5.52 -9.24 -11.94
N CYS A 286 -4.31 -9.20 -12.53
CA CYS A 286 -3.33 -8.16 -12.19
C CYS A 286 -3.92 -6.77 -12.42
N ALA A 287 -3.46 -5.78 -11.64
CA ALA A 287 -3.82 -4.36 -11.75
C ALA A 287 -5.34 -4.16 -11.97
N SER A 288 -6.16 -4.78 -11.13
CA SER A 288 -7.62 -4.81 -11.29
C SER A 288 -8.35 -4.46 -10.01
N VAL A 289 -9.57 -3.94 -10.17
CA VAL A 289 -10.58 -3.93 -9.10
C VAL A 289 -11.48 -5.16 -9.29
N VAL A 290 -11.70 -5.92 -8.22
CA VAL A 290 -12.51 -7.14 -8.24
C VAL A 290 -13.59 -7.08 -7.18
N ALA A 291 -14.76 -7.64 -7.51
CA ALA A 291 -15.86 -7.87 -6.58
C ALA A 291 -16.17 -9.36 -6.43
N LEU A 292 -16.33 -9.81 -5.19
CA LEU A 292 -16.77 -11.15 -4.85
C LEU A 292 -18.00 -11.09 -3.94
N ASN A 293 -18.78 -12.16 -3.92
CA ASN A 293 -19.73 -12.36 -2.84
C ASN A 293 -18.99 -12.52 -1.50
N ALA A 294 -19.26 -11.65 -0.54
CA ALA A 294 -18.54 -11.60 0.72
C ALA A 294 -18.61 -12.90 1.53
N LYS A 295 -19.76 -13.59 1.52
CA LYS A 295 -19.96 -14.83 2.30
C LYS A 295 -19.32 -16.06 1.65
N THR A 296 -19.33 -16.14 0.32
CA THR A 296 -18.97 -17.36 -0.39
C THR A 296 -17.65 -17.28 -1.16
N GLY A 297 -17.11 -16.08 -1.36
CA GLY A 297 -15.94 -15.87 -2.23
C GLY A 297 -16.24 -16.04 -3.73
N GLN A 298 -17.53 -16.16 -4.10
CA GLN A 298 -17.93 -16.31 -5.49
C GLN A 298 -17.65 -15.04 -6.28
N TYR A 299 -17.01 -15.18 -7.45
CA TYR A 299 -16.71 -14.07 -8.37
C TYR A 299 -18.02 -13.40 -8.84
N ALA A 300 -18.01 -12.04 -8.84
CA ALA A 300 -19.13 -11.24 -9.33
C ALA A 300 -18.73 -10.46 -10.60
N TRP A 301 -17.69 -9.63 -10.52
CA TRP A 301 -17.18 -8.84 -11.65
C TRP A 301 -15.75 -8.33 -11.40
N HIS A 302 -15.10 -7.85 -12.43
CA HIS A 302 -13.82 -7.13 -12.36
C HIS A 302 -13.77 -5.97 -13.36
N PHE A 303 -12.82 -5.09 -13.13
CA PHE A 303 -12.33 -4.11 -14.08
C PHE A 303 -10.81 -4.09 -14.01
N GLN A 304 -10.14 -4.32 -15.13
CA GLN A 304 -8.67 -4.28 -15.22
C GLN A 304 -8.22 -2.88 -15.61
N GLU A 305 -7.37 -2.26 -14.79
CA GLU A 305 -6.85 -0.90 -15.00
C GLU A 305 -5.64 -0.87 -15.93
N VAL A 306 -4.88 -1.96 -15.98
CA VAL A 306 -3.71 -2.12 -16.85
C VAL A 306 -3.67 -3.52 -17.42
N HIS A 307 -3.79 -3.63 -18.75
CA HIS A 307 -3.64 -4.89 -19.47
C HIS A 307 -2.17 -5.25 -19.60
N HIS A 308 -1.82 -6.52 -19.34
CA HIS A 308 -0.44 -7.00 -19.49
C HIS A 308 0.59 -6.06 -18.86
N ASP A 309 0.41 -5.73 -17.59
CA ASP A 309 1.23 -4.76 -16.89
C ASP A 309 2.72 -5.18 -16.87
N ILE A 310 3.59 -4.29 -17.38
CA ILE A 310 5.05 -4.41 -17.36
C ILE A 310 5.72 -3.21 -16.66
N TRP A 311 4.95 -2.35 -16.01
CA TRP A 311 5.41 -1.09 -15.40
C TRP A 311 5.32 -1.09 -13.89
N ASP A 312 4.84 -2.18 -13.28
CA ASP A 312 4.53 -2.24 -11.84
C ASP A 312 3.40 -1.25 -11.49
N TYR A 313 2.35 -1.21 -12.34
CA TYR A 313 1.21 -0.30 -12.17
C TYR A 313 0.06 -0.95 -11.40
N ASP A 314 0.30 -1.18 -10.11
CA ASP A 314 -0.74 -1.67 -9.19
C ASP A 314 -2.00 -0.82 -9.19
N ALA A 315 -3.16 -1.46 -9.03
CA ALA A 315 -4.31 -0.84 -8.41
C ALA A 315 -4.05 -0.75 -6.89
N ALA A 316 -3.21 0.21 -6.47
CA ALA A 316 -2.52 0.17 -5.18
C ALA A 316 -3.34 0.71 -4.00
N SER A 317 -4.09 1.81 -4.19
CA SER A 317 -4.87 2.44 -3.12
C SER A 317 -6.15 1.65 -2.81
N PRO A 318 -6.64 1.62 -1.57
CA PRO A 318 -7.93 1.03 -1.24
C PRO A 318 -9.07 1.63 -2.07
N ALA A 319 -9.93 0.79 -2.62
CA ALA A 319 -11.13 1.24 -3.32
C ALA A 319 -12.12 1.92 -2.34
N VAL A 320 -12.80 2.96 -2.80
CA VAL A 320 -13.76 3.76 -2.02
C VAL A 320 -15.15 3.61 -2.61
N LEU A 321 -16.12 3.19 -1.79
CA LEU A 321 -17.53 3.13 -2.18
C LEU A 321 -18.20 4.47 -1.89
N PHE A 322 -19.00 4.96 -2.84
CA PHE A 322 -19.73 6.21 -2.69
C PHE A 322 -21.05 6.18 -3.48
N ASP A 323 -21.96 7.06 -3.11
CA ASP A 323 -23.18 7.26 -3.87
C ASP A 323 -23.14 8.65 -4.50
N THR A 324 -23.63 8.77 -5.72
CA THR A 324 -23.58 10.01 -6.51
C THR A 324 -24.78 10.10 -7.45
N VAL A 325 -24.93 11.25 -8.11
CA VAL A 325 -25.92 11.47 -9.15
C VAL A 325 -25.20 11.78 -10.46
N ILE A 326 -25.44 10.96 -11.49
CA ILE A 326 -24.90 11.17 -12.84
C ILE A 326 -26.10 11.19 -13.79
N ASP A 327 -26.19 12.22 -14.63
CA ASP A 327 -27.30 12.45 -15.57
C ASP A 327 -28.68 12.37 -14.89
N GLY A 328 -28.77 12.94 -13.68
CA GLY A 328 -30.00 12.98 -12.88
C GLY A 328 -30.41 11.64 -12.25
N GLN A 329 -29.59 10.58 -12.40
CA GLN A 329 -29.87 9.25 -11.85
C GLN A 329 -28.97 8.93 -10.66
N PRO A 330 -29.53 8.42 -9.55
CA PRO A 330 -28.71 7.89 -8.45
C PRO A 330 -27.85 6.71 -8.92
N ARG A 331 -26.57 6.72 -8.54
CA ARG A 331 -25.59 5.69 -8.88
C ARG A 331 -24.86 5.20 -7.64
N LYS A 332 -24.63 3.90 -7.58
CA LYS A 332 -23.78 3.25 -6.60
C LYS A 332 -22.37 3.16 -7.17
N GLY A 333 -21.48 4.07 -6.78
CA GLY A 333 -20.13 4.18 -7.32
C GLY A 333 -19.09 3.42 -6.50
N ILE A 334 -18.03 3.01 -7.16
CA ILE A 334 -16.75 2.62 -6.59
C ILE A 334 -15.67 3.39 -7.33
N ALA A 335 -14.74 3.99 -6.59
CA ALA A 335 -13.60 4.70 -7.16
C ALA A 335 -12.30 4.08 -6.66
N GLN A 336 -11.32 4.00 -7.56
CA GLN A 336 -9.97 3.54 -7.26
C GLN A 336 -8.95 4.51 -7.86
N ALA A 337 -7.98 4.95 -7.05
CA ALA A 337 -6.82 5.70 -7.50
C ALA A 337 -5.61 4.77 -7.54
N GLY A 338 -4.99 4.63 -8.70
CA GLY A 338 -3.90 3.68 -8.91
C GLY A 338 -2.58 4.34 -9.33
N ARG A 339 -1.58 3.50 -9.56
CA ARG A 339 -0.26 3.94 -10.00
C ARG A 339 -0.26 4.60 -11.37
N THR A 340 -1.31 4.38 -12.16
CA THR A 340 -1.52 5.09 -13.44
C THR A 340 -1.71 6.61 -13.28
N GLY A 341 -2.03 7.09 -12.07
CA GLY A 341 -2.26 8.52 -11.82
C GLY A 341 -3.63 9.01 -12.26
N TRP A 342 -4.56 8.11 -12.53
CA TRP A 342 -5.98 8.40 -12.74
C TRP A 342 -6.84 7.86 -11.59
N VAL A 343 -8.09 8.31 -11.55
CA VAL A 343 -9.14 7.71 -10.74
C VAL A 343 -10.11 6.99 -11.67
N TYR A 344 -10.27 5.69 -11.46
CA TYR A 344 -11.24 4.86 -12.16
C TYR A 344 -12.56 4.87 -11.38
N ILE A 345 -13.65 5.33 -12.02
CA ILE A 345 -14.96 5.51 -11.40
C ILE A 345 -15.96 4.55 -12.05
N LEU A 346 -16.38 3.53 -11.30
CA LEU A 346 -17.17 2.41 -11.81
C LEU A 346 -18.48 2.28 -11.05
N ASP A 347 -19.46 1.62 -11.64
CA ASP A 347 -20.67 1.14 -10.96
C ASP A 347 -20.32 -0.10 -10.13
N ARG A 348 -20.43 0.01 -8.78
CA ARG A 348 -20.06 -1.09 -7.89
C ARG A 348 -20.98 -2.31 -7.97
N THR A 349 -22.11 -2.21 -8.66
CA THR A 349 -23.02 -3.33 -8.86
C THR A 349 -22.56 -4.29 -9.97
N ASN A 350 -21.76 -3.81 -10.93
CA ASN A 350 -21.43 -4.56 -12.14
C ASN A 350 -20.05 -4.26 -12.76
N GLY A 351 -19.27 -3.34 -12.18
CA GLY A 351 -17.92 -2.97 -12.64
C GLY A 351 -17.87 -2.12 -13.91
N LYS A 352 -18.99 -1.67 -14.45
CA LYS A 352 -19.00 -0.84 -15.66
C LYS A 352 -18.61 0.61 -15.33
N PRO A 353 -17.89 1.32 -16.22
CA PRO A 353 -17.58 2.72 -16.02
C PRO A 353 -18.81 3.60 -15.81
N LEU A 354 -18.83 4.41 -14.73
CA LEU A 354 -19.83 5.46 -14.50
C LEU A 354 -19.42 6.76 -15.17
N VAL A 355 -18.13 7.08 -15.14
CA VAL A 355 -17.51 8.09 -15.98
C VAL A 355 -16.75 7.35 -17.06
N GLY A 356 -16.85 7.76 -18.31
CA GLY A 356 -16.36 6.99 -19.45
C GLY A 356 -14.88 6.59 -19.34
N ILE A 357 -14.57 5.42 -19.90
CA ILE A 357 -13.20 4.92 -20.07
C ILE A 357 -13.07 4.49 -21.53
N GLU A 358 -11.99 4.90 -22.19
CA GLU A 358 -11.70 4.61 -23.60
C GLU A 358 -10.50 3.68 -23.73
N GLU A 359 -10.65 2.59 -24.49
CA GLU A 359 -9.53 1.78 -24.91
C GLU A 359 -8.74 2.50 -26.01
N LYS A 360 -7.47 2.84 -25.73
CA LYS A 360 -6.59 3.54 -26.67
C LYS A 360 -5.40 2.69 -27.06
N PRO A 361 -4.99 2.70 -28.35
CA PRO A 361 -3.75 2.06 -28.77
C PRO A 361 -2.55 2.63 -28.03
N VAL A 362 -1.61 1.75 -27.68
CA VAL A 362 -0.36 2.12 -26.97
C VAL A 362 0.87 1.62 -27.74
N PRO A 363 2.06 2.19 -27.50
CA PRO A 363 3.31 1.71 -28.07
C PRO A 363 3.54 0.22 -27.84
N GLN A 364 4.05 -0.47 -28.83
CA GLN A 364 4.19 -1.92 -28.83
C GLN A 364 5.65 -2.36 -28.70
N GLU A 365 5.92 -3.32 -27.85
CA GLU A 365 7.17 -4.07 -27.78
C GLU A 365 6.86 -5.58 -27.91
N PRO A 366 6.98 -6.14 -29.11
CA PRO A 366 6.58 -7.53 -29.36
C PRO A 366 7.32 -8.57 -28.51
N ARG A 367 8.55 -8.28 -28.08
CA ARG A 367 9.33 -9.16 -27.19
C ARG A 367 8.71 -9.21 -25.78
N GLN A 368 8.11 -8.10 -25.32
CA GLN A 368 7.37 -8.00 -24.06
C GLN A 368 5.93 -8.54 -24.18
N LYS A 369 5.43 -8.82 -25.36
CA LYS A 369 4.03 -9.25 -25.59
C LYS A 369 3.00 -8.21 -25.16
N THR A 370 3.32 -6.93 -25.28
CA THR A 370 2.50 -5.81 -24.82
C THR A 370 1.06 -5.88 -25.32
N ALA A 371 0.09 -5.48 -24.47
CA ALA A 371 -1.29 -5.32 -24.87
C ALA A 371 -1.44 -4.26 -25.97
N LYS A 372 -2.40 -4.45 -26.89
CA LYS A 372 -2.60 -3.54 -28.02
C LYS A 372 -3.18 -2.19 -27.59
N THR A 373 -4.00 -2.20 -26.56
CA THR A 373 -4.69 -1.03 -26.01
C THR A 373 -4.57 -1.01 -24.51
N GLN A 374 -4.86 0.16 -23.91
CA GLN A 374 -4.98 0.34 -22.48
C GLN A 374 -6.20 1.21 -22.16
N PRO A 375 -6.83 1.05 -20.99
CA PRO A 375 -8.00 1.81 -20.59
C PRO A 375 -7.61 3.20 -20.08
N TYR A 376 -8.07 4.25 -20.75
CA TYR A 376 -7.86 5.65 -20.41
C TYR A 376 -9.16 6.26 -19.85
N PRO A 377 -9.21 6.63 -18.56
CA PRO A 377 -10.38 7.34 -18.02
C PRO A 377 -10.64 8.67 -18.72
N ILE A 378 -11.89 8.96 -19.02
CA ILE A 378 -12.33 10.29 -19.49
C ILE A 378 -12.37 11.19 -18.27
N GLY A 379 -11.33 12.02 -18.11
CA GLY A 379 -11.16 12.84 -16.92
C GLY A 379 -9.80 13.53 -16.92
N ASP A 380 -9.41 13.99 -15.75
CA ASP A 380 -8.12 14.62 -15.54
C ASP A 380 -7.20 13.67 -14.76
N ALA A 381 -5.95 13.56 -15.18
CA ALA A 381 -4.94 12.83 -14.41
C ALA A 381 -4.49 13.64 -13.19
N THR A 382 -4.24 12.97 -12.07
CA THR A 382 -3.80 13.61 -10.81
C THR A 382 -2.32 13.99 -10.83
N VAL A 383 -1.56 13.42 -11.78
CA VAL A 383 -0.12 13.68 -11.99
C VAL A 383 0.18 13.73 -13.48
N PRO A 384 1.28 14.38 -13.89
CA PRO A 384 1.70 14.41 -15.30
C PRO A 384 1.93 13.00 -15.84
N GLN A 385 1.53 12.79 -17.09
CA GLN A 385 1.47 11.49 -17.74
C GLN A 385 2.61 11.23 -18.75
N CYS A 386 3.51 12.21 -18.97
CA CYS A 386 4.59 12.08 -19.94
C CYS A 386 5.90 12.51 -19.34
N ALA A 387 6.95 11.70 -19.56
CA ALA A 387 8.33 12.06 -19.24
C ALA A 387 8.83 13.17 -20.17
N GLN A 388 9.72 14.00 -19.65
CA GLN A 388 10.46 14.97 -20.43
C GLN A 388 11.81 14.39 -20.86
N PRO A 389 12.41 14.84 -21.97
CA PRO A 389 13.77 14.46 -22.34
C PRO A 389 14.76 14.78 -21.22
N MET A 390 15.62 13.83 -20.91
CA MET A 390 16.70 14.00 -19.92
C MET A 390 18.01 13.52 -20.51
N GLY A 391 19.11 14.21 -20.19
CA GLY A 391 20.45 13.87 -20.69
C GLY A 391 20.85 12.42 -20.36
N GLY A 392 21.43 11.72 -21.34
CA GLY A 392 21.84 10.32 -21.19
C GLY A 392 20.77 9.27 -21.50
N TYR A 393 19.55 9.69 -21.87
CA TYR A 393 18.46 8.80 -22.27
C TYR A 393 17.99 9.13 -23.67
N GLU A 394 18.01 8.14 -24.57
CA GLU A 394 17.56 8.31 -25.96
C GLU A 394 16.05 8.09 -26.12
N LYS A 395 15.45 7.25 -25.22
CA LYS A 395 14.05 6.91 -25.27
C LYS A 395 13.29 7.50 -24.10
N TYR A 396 12.16 8.10 -24.39
CA TYR A 396 11.22 8.61 -23.40
C TYR A 396 9.80 8.64 -23.96
N GLY A 397 8.84 8.52 -23.07
CA GLY A 397 7.43 8.50 -23.48
C GLY A 397 6.45 8.85 -22.35
N CYS A 398 5.19 8.73 -22.70
CA CYS A 398 4.07 8.88 -21.78
C CYS A 398 3.79 7.56 -21.04
N ILE A 399 2.80 7.58 -20.18
CA ILE A 399 2.28 6.37 -19.57
C ILE A 399 2.06 5.26 -20.62
N PHE A 400 2.37 4.03 -20.27
CA PHE A 400 2.32 2.85 -21.14
C PHE A 400 3.34 2.86 -22.30
N GLU A 401 4.38 3.76 -22.27
CA GLU A 401 5.50 3.62 -23.18
C GLU A 401 6.20 2.29 -22.97
N ALA A 402 6.41 1.56 -24.06
CA ALA A 402 7.00 0.23 -24.01
C ALA A 402 8.54 0.29 -23.95
N PHE A 403 9.15 -0.67 -23.28
CA PHE A 403 10.61 -0.76 -23.11
C PHE A 403 11.10 -2.21 -23.26
N TRP A 404 12.41 -2.35 -23.45
CA TRP A 404 13.12 -3.62 -23.43
C TRP A 404 14.44 -3.45 -22.65
N ASP A 405 15.58 -3.83 -23.20
CA ASP A 405 16.88 -3.73 -22.51
C ASP A 405 17.41 -2.29 -22.43
N GLU A 406 17.02 -1.42 -23.38
CA GLU A 406 17.40 -0.01 -23.35
C GLU A 406 16.51 0.77 -22.41
N PRO A 407 17.13 1.52 -21.49
CA PRO A 407 16.40 2.33 -20.54
C PRO A 407 15.48 3.35 -21.22
N THR A 408 14.21 3.29 -20.92
CA THR A 408 13.18 4.18 -21.47
C THR A 408 12.59 5.02 -20.32
N LEU A 409 12.61 6.32 -20.44
CA LEU A 409 11.99 7.22 -19.47
C LEU A 409 10.47 7.19 -19.62
N VAL A 410 9.77 6.88 -18.54
CA VAL A 410 8.30 6.87 -18.49
C VAL A 410 7.82 7.62 -17.27
N GLN A 411 6.70 8.32 -17.43
CA GLN A 411 6.00 8.99 -16.34
C GLN A 411 4.49 8.75 -16.50
N PRO A 412 3.80 8.34 -15.40
CA PRO A 412 4.31 8.11 -14.04
C PRO A 412 5.36 6.99 -13.96
N SER A 413 6.17 6.99 -12.90
CA SER A 413 7.11 5.91 -12.59
C SER A 413 6.38 4.63 -12.13
N GLY A 414 7.07 3.50 -11.94
CA GLY A 414 6.49 2.30 -11.35
C GLY A 414 6.04 2.48 -9.88
N ILE A 415 6.59 3.48 -9.14
CA ILE A 415 5.99 3.87 -7.85
C ILE A 415 4.59 4.47 -8.07
N GLY A 416 4.35 5.00 -9.27
CA GLY A 416 3.06 5.47 -9.75
C GLY A 416 2.65 6.86 -9.30
N GLY A 417 1.47 7.26 -9.75
CA GLY A 417 0.81 8.49 -9.34
C GLY A 417 0.29 8.38 -7.91
N THR A 418 -0.57 7.40 -7.63
CA THR A 418 -1.02 7.08 -6.27
C THR A 418 -0.62 5.64 -5.95
N ASN A 419 0.08 5.45 -4.83
CA ASN A 419 0.47 4.14 -4.34
C ASN A 419 -0.52 3.67 -3.24
N TRP A 420 -0.04 3.12 -2.12
CA TRP A 420 -0.88 2.61 -1.03
C TRP A 420 -1.68 3.69 -0.29
N SER A 421 -1.26 4.94 -0.37
CA SER A 421 -1.88 6.07 0.35
C SER A 421 -3.36 6.20 0.01
N PRO A 422 -4.29 6.01 0.96
CA PRO A 422 -5.71 6.05 0.67
C PRO A 422 -6.20 7.47 0.38
N MET A 423 -7.05 7.58 -0.62
CA MET A 423 -7.85 8.78 -0.84
C MET A 423 -9.06 8.80 0.10
N SER A 424 -9.63 9.98 0.34
CA SER A 424 -10.91 10.13 1.03
C SER A 424 -11.98 10.72 0.10
N TYR A 425 -13.26 10.47 0.42
CA TYR A 425 -14.40 11.04 -0.29
C TYR A 425 -15.26 11.87 0.68
N ASN A 426 -15.58 13.08 0.29
CA ASN A 426 -16.48 13.95 1.06
C ASN A 426 -17.82 14.08 0.32
N PRO A 427 -18.92 13.57 0.90
CA PRO A 427 -20.24 13.64 0.27
C PRO A 427 -20.77 15.06 0.16
N ASP A 428 -20.34 16.01 1.02
CA ASP A 428 -20.79 17.40 1.00
C ASP A 428 -20.18 18.20 -0.16
N THR A 429 -18.98 17.83 -0.62
CA THR A 429 -18.30 18.45 -1.77
C THR A 429 -18.42 17.64 -3.04
N GLY A 430 -18.67 16.33 -2.94
CA GLY A 430 -18.63 15.39 -4.04
C GLY A 430 -17.23 15.10 -4.58
N PHE A 431 -16.17 15.46 -3.82
CA PHE A 431 -14.77 15.29 -4.22
C PHE A 431 -14.10 14.09 -3.55
N PHE A 432 -13.25 13.41 -4.32
CA PHE A 432 -12.16 12.59 -3.79
C PHE A 432 -10.93 13.46 -3.58
N TYR A 433 -10.20 13.24 -2.48
CA TYR A 433 -8.93 13.92 -2.19
C TYR A 433 -7.79 12.91 -2.34
N VAL A 434 -7.07 13.07 -3.45
CA VAL A 434 -6.11 12.09 -3.95
C VAL A 434 -4.69 12.58 -3.75
N PRO A 435 -3.84 11.82 -3.02
CA PRO A 435 -2.41 12.08 -2.95
C PRO A 435 -1.71 11.59 -4.22
N GLY A 436 -0.80 12.37 -4.78
CA GLY A 436 -0.07 12.01 -5.98
C GLY A 436 1.44 12.14 -5.83
N THR A 437 2.19 11.28 -6.53
CA THR A 437 3.64 11.35 -6.68
C THR A 437 4.00 11.70 -8.11
N VAL A 438 4.78 12.74 -8.27
CA VAL A 438 5.33 13.17 -9.56
C VAL A 438 6.77 12.69 -9.66
N ARG A 439 6.99 11.68 -10.49
CA ARG A 439 8.30 11.07 -10.71
C ARG A 439 8.39 10.48 -12.11
N THR A 440 9.52 10.68 -12.79
CA THR A 440 9.94 9.91 -13.97
C THR A 440 10.85 8.77 -13.55
N SER A 441 10.73 7.61 -14.18
CA SER A 441 11.68 6.50 -14.02
C SER A 441 12.19 6.01 -15.37
N ALA A 442 13.42 5.51 -15.37
CA ALA A 442 14.00 4.77 -16.47
C ALA A 442 13.70 3.28 -16.27
N PHE A 443 12.88 2.74 -17.15
CA PHE A 443 12.53 1.32 -17.14
C PHE A 443 13.45 0.55 -18.05
N ALA A 444 13.95 -0.60 -17.60
CA ALA A 444 14.72 -1.52 -18.40
C ALA A 444 14.47 -2.96 -17.93
N ARG A 445 14.37 -3.89 -18.90
CA ARG A 445 14.32 -5.32 -18.65
C ARG A 445 15.73 -5.91 -18.62
N TYR A 446 16.00 -6.84 -17.72
CA TYR A 446 17.21 -7.68 -17.78
C TYR A 446 16.91 -9.18 -17.61
N GLY A 447 15.65 -9.52 -17.30
CA GLY A 447 15.19 -10.90 -17.16
C GLY A 447 15.69 -11.58 -15.91
N ASP A 448 14.79 -12.26 -15.21
CA ASP A 448 15.10 -13.07 -14.04
C ASP A 448 14.60 -14.49 -14.22
N LYS A 449 15.14 -15.41 -13.42
CA LYS A 449 14.60 -16.76 -13.29
C LYS A 449 13.94 -16.88 -11.92
N TYR A 450 12.69 -17.32 -11.91
CA TYR A 450 11.98 -17.58 -10.69
C TYR A 450 12.76 -18.53 -9.77
N LYS A 451 12.88 -18.10 -8.51
CA LYS A 451 13.35 -18.93 -7.39
C LYS A 451 12.49 -18.64 -6.18
N LYS A 452 11.88 -19.67 -5.64
CA LYS A 452 10.96 -19.57 -4.49
C LYS A 452 11.59 -18.81 -3.32
N GLY A 453 10.87 -17.81 -2.79
CA GLY A 453 11.33 -16.98 -1.68
C GLY A 453 12.39 -15.93 -2.01
N LEU A 454 12.74 -15.76 -3.27
CA LEU A 454 13.65 -14.70 -3.72
C LEU A 454 12.92 -13.73 -4.64
N GLN A 455 13.41 -12.49 -4.71
CA GLN A 455 12.86 -11.47 -5.60
C GLN A 455 12.89 -11.91 -7.06
N TYR A 456 11.82 -11.54 -7.78
CA TYR A 456 11.55 -11.93 -9.16
C TYR A 456 10.94 -10.76 -9.92
N ASN A 457 11.73 -9.70 -10.14
CA ASN A 457 11.27 -8.43 -10.73
C ASN A 457 11.43 -8.39 -12.26
N GLY A 458 12.39 -9.13 -12.83
CA GLY A 458 12.61 -9.21 -14.27
C GLY A 458 13.27 -7.99 -14.91
N GLY A 459 13.49 -6.91 -14.17
CA GLY A 459 14.01 -5.65 -14.66
C GLY A 459 14.17 -4.62 -13.56
N THR A 460 14.12 -3.34 -13.95
CA THR A 460 14.26 -2.22 -13.02
C THR A 460 13.45 -1.00 -13.44
N GLN A 461 13.13 -0.14 -12.47
CA GLN A 461 12.63 1.20 -12.65
C GLN A 461 13.49 2.20 -11.84
N ALA A 462 14.55 2.69 -12.41
CA ALA A 462 15.47 3.57 -11.71
C ALA A 462 15.08 5.04 -11.90
N ALA A 463 15.30 5.90 -10.87
CA ALA A 463 15.18 7.33 -11.07
C ALA A 463 16.34 7.84 -11.93
N PRO A 464 16.10 8.69 -12.95
CA PRO A 464 17.18 9.33 -13.69
C PRO A 464 18.08 10.18 -12.77
N ILE A 465 19.36 10.29 -13.14
CA ILE A 465 20.31 11.16 -12.47
C ILE A 465 19.74 12.59 -12.47
N ASP A 466 19.81 13.26 -11.31
CA ASP A 466 19.30 14.62 -11.09
C ASP A 466 17.78 14.80 -11.24
N SER A 467 17.00 13.71 -11.32
CA SER A 467 15.54 13.81 -11.26
C SER A 467 15.07 14.26 -9.88
N VAL A 468 14.08 15.15 -9.85
CA VAL A 468 13.44 15.62 -8.63
C VAL A 468 12.09 14.93 -8.49
N MET A 469 11.79 14.44 -7.30
CA MET A 469 10.44 13.96 -6.97
C MET A 469 9.66 15.06 -6.26
N SER A 470 8.38 15.15 -6.58
CA SER A 470 7.42 16.02 -5.91
C SER A 470 6.08 15.31 -5.78
N GLY A 471 5.05 16.00 -5.34
CA GLY A 471 3.73 15.43 -5.24
C GLY A 471 2.62 16.43 -5.51
N THR A 472 1.40 15.90 -5.51
CA THR A 472 0.17 16.67 -5.66
C THR A 472 -0.85 16.26 -4.61
N TRP A 473 -1.63 17.23 -4.14
CA TRP A 473 -2.91 16.98 -3.52
C TRP A 473 -3.99 17.44 -4.49
N THR A 474 -4.88 16.52 -4.88
CA THR A 474 -5.86 16.77 -5.93
C THR A 474 -7.26 16.46 -5.44
N ALA A 475 -8.18 17.43 -5.53
CA ALA A 475 -9.61 17.19 -5.39
C ALA A 475 -10.20 16.85 -6.76
N ILE A 476 -10.79 15.67 -6.89
CA ILE A 476 -11.38 15.18 -8.14
C ILE A 476 -12.88 14.91 -7.94
N GLY A 477 -13.71 15.37 -8.87
CA GLY A 477 -15.16 15.21 -8.83
C GLY A 477 -15.62 13.76 -9.02
N GLY A 478 -16.39 13.22 -8.08
CA GLY A 478 -16.88 11.85 -8.12
C GLY A 478 -17.91 11.57 -9.24
N ASN A 479 -18.53 12.60 -9.79
CA ASN A 479 -19.49 12.48 -10.89
C ASN A 479 -18.94 12.94 -12.26
N SER A 480 -17.75 13.54 -12.29
CA SER A 480 -17.18 14.15 -13.51
C SER A 480 -15.78 13.70 -13.83
N ASN A 481 -15.06 13.14 -12.86
CA ASN A 481 -13.63 12.83 -12.92
C ASN A 481 -12.77 14.04 -13.35
N LYS A 482 -13.18 15.26 -12.95
CA LYS A 482 -12.48 16.52 -13.24
C LYS A 482 -11.88 17.13 -11.99
N ILE A 483 -10.71 17.76 -12.15
CA ILE A 483 -10.03 18.45 -11.05
C ILE A 483 -10.83 19.67 -10.62
N GLY A 484 -11.26 19.70 -9.35
CA GLY A 484 -11.82 20.87 -8.70
C GLY A 484 -10.71 21.84 -8.23
N TRP A 485 -9.68 21.27 -7.60
CA TRP A 485 -8.45 21.98 -7.26
C TRP A 485 -7.27 21.02 -7.17
N GLN A 486 -6.06 21.54 -7.37
CA GLN A 486 -4.81 20.80 -7.22
C GLN A 486 -3.76 21.68 -6.56
N LYS A 487 -2.95 21.11 -5.67
CA LYS A 487 -1.83 21.76 -4.99
C LYS A 487 -0.57 20.93 -5.17
N ASN A 488 0.47 21.54 -5.72
CA ASN A 488 1.80 20.93 -5.78
C ASN A 488 2.45 21.00 -4.39
N VAL A 489 3.14 19.93 -4.03
CA VAL A 489 3.91 19.82 -2.79
C VAL A 489 5.32 19.32 -3.09
N PRO A 490 6.34 19.72 -2.29
CA PRO A 490 7.73 19.38 -2.59
C PRO A 490 8.09 17.92 -2.29
N PHE A 491 7.13 17.10 -1.83
CA PHE A 491 7.34 15.73 -1.40
C PHE A 491 6.46 14.77 -2.19
N ARG A 492 6.89 13.51 -2.33
CA ARG A 492 6.03 12.46 -2.83
C ARG A 492 5.00 12.06 -1.75
N VAL A 493 3.76 12.41 -1.95
CA VAL A 493 2.67 12.08 -1.01
C VAL A 493 1.81 10.89 -1.46
N GLY A 494 1.93 10.46 -2.71
CA GLY A 494 1.22 9.26 -3.21
C GLY A 494 1.72 7.94 -2.61
N SER A 495 2.91 7.94 -1.99
CA SER A 495 3.49 6.79 -1.28
C SER A 495 3.67 7.06 0.22
N GLY A 496 3.03 8.09 0.76
CA GLY A 496 3.12 8.44 2.17
C GLY A 496 2.11 9.53 2.52
N GLY A 497 1.21 9.23 3.44
CA GLY A 497 0.17 10.15 3.90
C GLY A 497 -1.13 10.06 3.08
N GLY A 498 -2.09 9.29 3.56
CA GLY A 498 -3.45 9.33 3.02
C GLY A 498 -4.23 10.54 3.50
N SER A 499 -5.43 10.73 2.98
CA SER A 499 -6.34 11.81 3.39
C SER A 499 -7.50 11.32 4.23
N THR A 500 -8.01 12.21 5.08
CA THR A 500 -9.26 12.04 5.84
C THR A 500 -10.01 13.35 5.82
N THR A 501 -11.32 13.30 5.59
CA THR A 501 -12.15 14.49 5.48
C THR A 501 -13.28 14.50 6.50
N THR A 502 -13.83 15.69 6.80
CA THR A 502 -14.85 15.86 7.83
C THR A 502 -16.00 16.74 7.36
N ALA A 503 -17.17 16.61 8.03
CA ALA A 503 -18.31 17.50 7.86
C ALA A 503 -18.00 18.96 8.27
N GLY A 504 -16.87 19.20 8.96
CA GLY A 504 -16.35 20.55 9.22
C GLY A 504 -15.73 21.22 8.00
N GLY A 505 -15.78 20.58 6.82
CA GLY A 505 -15.26 21.12 5.56
C GLY A 505 -13.73 21.05 5.45
N LEU A 506 -13.09 20.12 6.16
CA LEU A 506 -11.64 19.98 6.23
C LEU A 506 -11.17 18.70 5.57
N VAL A 507 -9.95 18.73 5.03
CA VAL A 507 -9.15 17.58 4.62
C VAL A 507 -7.87 17.58 5.43
N PHE A 508 -7.66 16.50 6.20
CA PHE A 508 -6.44 16.27 6.97
C PHE A 508 -5.53 15.30 6.22
N HIS A 509 -4.24 15.57 6.24
CA HIS A 509 -3.20 14.69 5.71
C HIS A 509 -1.86 14.98 6.38
N GLY A 510 -0.96 14.00 6.37
CA GLY A 510 0.42 14.20 6.78
C GLY A 510 1.38 14.12 5.59
N ASP A 511 2.65 14.40 5.82
CA ASP A 511 3.69 14.34 4.81
C ASP A 511 5.05 13.85 5.35
N PRO A 512 6.02 13.52 4.46
CA PRO A 512 7.34 13.02 4.86
C PRO A 512 8.17 13.99 5.72
N SER A 513 7.88 15.30 5.70
CA SER A 513 8.58 16.27 6.55
C SER A 513 8.20 16.16 8.02
N GLY A 514 7.22 15.32 8.34
CA GLY A 514 6.66 15.19 9.68
C GLY A 514 5.56 16.20 9.97
N THR A 515 5.03 16.86 8.95
CA THR A 515 3.97 17.85 9.11
C THR A 515 2.62 17.24 8.85
N ILE A 516 1.70 17.33 9.82
CA ILE A 516 0.26 17.13 9.58
C ILE A 516 -0.38 18.45 9.19
N GLN A 517 -1.26 18.43 8.20
CA GLN A 517 -1.92 19.61 7.64
C GLN A 517 -3.43 19.46 7.62
N ALA A 518 -4.14 20.59 7.69
CA ALA A 518 -5.57 20.70 7.40
C ALA A 518 -5.78 21.70 6.27
N ARG A 519 -6.53 21.30 5.26
CA ARG A 519 -6.92 22.15 4.13
C ARG A 519 -8.42 22.32 4.06
N ASP A 520 -8.85 23.45 3.50
CA ASP A 520 -10.25 23.66 3.12
C ASP A 520 -10.63 22.65 2.01
N ALA A 521 -11.68 21.88 2.24
CA ALA A 521 -12.11 20.81 1.35
C ALA A 521 -12.57 21.32 -0.03
N LYS A 522 -13.09 22.55 -0.13
CA LYS A 522 -13.59 23.13 -1.38
C LYS A 522 -12.52 23.81 -2.21
N THR A 523 -11.51 24.41 -1.56
CA THR A 523 -10.53 25.29 -2.24
C THR A 523 -9.10 24.76 -2.22
N GLY A 524 -8.81 23.79 -1.32
CA GLY A 524 -7.46 23.29 -1.08
C GLY A 524 -6.56 24.29 -0.35
N GLU A 525 -7.08 25.41 0.17
CA GLU A 525 -6.30 26.36 0.96
C GLU A 525 -5.76 25.69 2.22
N LEU A 526 -4.47 25.91 2.53
CA LEU A 526 -3.85 25.44 3.77
C LEU A 526 -4.33 26.32 4.93
N LEU A 527 -5.09 25.71 5.86
CA LEU A 527 -5.67 26.41 7.00
C LEU A 527 -4.87 26.22 8.29
N TRP A 528 -4.23 25.07 8.45
CA TRP A 528 -3.47 24.71 9.65
C TRP A 528 -2.39 23.69 9.33
N GLN A 529 -1.31 23.71 10.11
CA GLN A 529 -0.25 22.69 10.08
C GLN A 529 0.42 22.56 11.43
N PHE A 530 0.98 21.35 11.68
CA PHE A 530 1.68 21.04 12.92
C PHE A 530 2.84 20.07 12.66
N GLN A 531 4.03 20.38 13.21
CA GLN A 531 5.22 19.54 13.11
C GLN A 531 5.24 18.50 14.23
N THR A 532 5.27 17.21 13.88
CA THR A 532 5.23 16.06 14.80
C THR A 532 6.61 15.55 15.23
N GLY A 533 7.67 15.91 14.52
CA GLY A 533 9.05 15.50 14.81
C GLY A 533 9.51 14.23 14.06
N PHE A 534 8.62 13.46 13.47
CA PHE A 534 8.89 12.27 12.67
C PHE A 534 8.05 12.30 11.40
N GLY A 535 8.38 11.51 10.38
CA GLY A 535 7.57 11.44 9.18
C GLY A 535 6.10 11.13 9.50
N ALA A 536 5.17 11.97 9.05
CA ALA A 536 3.75 11.90 9.36
C ALA A 536 2.99 11.26 8.20
N GLU A 537 3.34 10.03 7.86
CA GLU A 537 2.91 9.37 6.63
C GLU A 537 1.80 8.34 6.81
N ALA A 538 1.40 8.04 8.05
CA ALA A 538 0.16 7.32 8.31
C ALA A 538 -1.05 8.20 7.95
N THR A 539 -2.19 7.57 7.70
CA THR A 539 -3.41 8.32 7.39
C THR A 539 -4.04 8.83 8.68
N PRO A 540 -4.37 10.14 8.78
CA PRO A 540 -5.08 10.67 9.94
C PRO A 540 -6.44 10.01 10.13
N MET A 541 -6.96 10.04 11.36
CA MET A 541 -8.32 9.64 11.69
C MET A 541 -8.95 10.61 12.68
N VAL A 542 -10.28 10.58 12.78
CA VAL A 542 -11.06 11.55 13.59
C VAL A 542 -12.02 10.81 14.50
N TYR A 543 -12.07 11.20 15.76
CA TYR A 543 -12.92 10.57 16.77
C TYR A 543 -13.40 11.61 17.81
N GLU A 544 -14.30 11.19 18.70
CA GLU A 544 -14.81 12.01 19.79
C GLU A 544 -14.76 11.25 21.11
N VAL A 545 -14.34 11.93 22.18
CA VAL A 545 -14.44 11.43 23.56
C VAL A 545 -15.01 12.56 24.44
N ASP A 546 -16.04 12.26 25.22
CA ASP A 546 -16.70 13.19 26.13
C ASP A 546 -17.15 14.52 25.45
N GLY A 547 -17.61 14.44 24.20
CA GLY A 547 -18.06 15.60 23.43
C GLY A 547 -16.94 16.50 22.90
N GLU A 548 -15.68 16.06 22.95
CA GLU A 548 -14.54 16.73 22.34
C GLU A 548 -14.04 15.95 21.13
N GLN A 549 -13.93 16.64 19.99
CA GLN A 549 -13.39 16.08 18.75
C GLN A 549 -11.87 16.07 18.77
N TYR A 550 -11.28 14.94 18.39
CA TYR A 550 -9.86 14.73 18.23
C TYR A 550 -9.50 14.33 16.80
N ILE A 551 -8.33 14.74 16.37
CA ILE A 551 -7.67 14.26 15.15
C ILE A 551 -6.42 13.48 15.60
N ALA A 552 -6.21 12.28 15.11
CA ALA A 552 -5.03 11.47 15.44
C ALA A 552 -4.23 11.09 14.20
N ILE A 553 -2.91 10.94 14.38
CA ILE A 553 -1.99 10.41 13.37
C ILE A 553 -0.85 9.66 14.04
N ALA A 554 -0.45 8.54 13.46
CA ALA A 554 0.82 7.90 13.77
C ALA A 554 1.95 8.62 13.00
N ALA A 555 3.01 8.96 13.69
CA ALA A 555 4.17 9.66 13.15
C ALA A 555 5.44 8.85 13.46
N GLY A 556 6.01 8.23 12.47
CA GLY A 556 7.17 7.33 12.64
C GLY A 556 7.90 7.05 11.34
N GLY A 557 7.56 7.76 10.28
CA GLY A 557 8.27 7.72 9.01
C GLY A 557 7.92 6.53 8.13
N ASN A 558 8.50 6.56 6.93
CA ASN A 558 8.38 5.52 5.92
C ASN A 558 9.75 5.29 5.26
N GLN A 559 10.22 4.06 5.32
CA GLN A 559 11.54 3.68 4.78
C GLN A 559 11.63 3.86 3.27
N GLY A 560 10.59 3.48 2.55
CA GLY A 560 10.52 3.69 1.10
C GLY A 560 10.63 5.16 0.68
N VAL A 561 10.34 6.10 1.59
CA VAL A 561 10.46 7.56 1.40
C VAL A 561 11.74 8.12 2.00
N GLY A 562 12.31 7.46 3.02
CA GLY A 562 13.48 7.92 3.76
C GLY A 562 13.16 9.06 4.72
N SER A 563 11.94 9.13 5.23
CA SER A 563 11.53 10.14 6.22
C SER A 563 12.00 9.79 7.62
N ALA A 564 11.99 10.79 8.54
CA ALA A 564 12.47 10.62 9.91
C ALA A 564 11.70 9.53 10.65
N ASN A 565 12.41 8.51 11.13
CA ASN A 565 11.84 7.35 11.78
C ASN A 565 11.50 7.61 13.25
N GLY A 566 10.43 7.01 13.76
CA GLY A 566 9.95 7.17 15.13
C GLY A 566 8.79 6.26 15.49
N ASP A 567 8.20 6.46 16.67
CA ASP A 567 7.12 5.64 17.23
C ASP A 567 6.06 6.48 17.94
N ALA A 568 5.78 7.68 17.46
CA ALA A 568 4.86 8.61 18.10
C ALA A 568 3.43 8.46 17.59
N VAL A 569 2.46 8.49 18.49
CA VAL A 569 1.05 8.71 18.17
C VAL A 569 0.67 10.09 18.68
N TRP A 570 0.29 10.98 17.80
CA TRP A 570 -0.14 12.34 18.09
C TRP A 570 -1.65 12.45 18.01
N THR A 571 -2.24 13.25 18.91
CA THR A 571 -3.63 13.70 18.80
C THR A 571 -3.72 15.19 18.97
N PHE A 572 -4.74 15.79 18.34
CA PHE A 572 -4.96 17.22 18.32
C PHE A 572 -6.41 17.51 18.68
N SER A 573 -6.63 18.59 19.45
CA SER A 573 -7.97 19.10 19.76
C SER A 573 -7.95 20.62 19.91
N LEU A 574 -9.13 21.25 19.96
CA LEU A 574 -9.27 22.69 20.23
C LEU A 574 -8.81 23.08 21.64
N LYS A 575 -8.80 22.12 22.60
CA LYS A 575 -8.31 22.32 23.96
C LYS A 575 -6.86 21.86 24.15
N GLY A 576 -6.19 21.38 23.11
CA GLY A 576 -4.81 20.96 23.15
C GLY A 576 -3.86 22.05 23.64
N GLN A 577 -2.75 21.65 24.25
CA GLN A 577 -1.77 22.59 24.85
C GLN A 577 -0.35 22.38 24.29
N LEU A 578 -0.08 21.26 23.61
CA LEU A 578 1.24 20.94 23.08
C LEU A 578 1.50 21.74 21.81
N ASN A 579 2.71 22.30 21.71
CA ASN A 579 3.15 23.06 20.56
C ASN A 579 3.88 22.19 19.53
N PRO A 580 3.97 22.60 18.26
CA PRO A 580 4.79 21.95 17.24
C PRO A 580 6.24 21.80 17.68
N LEU A 581 6.90 20.74 17.24
CA LEU A 581 8.34 20.58 17.45
C LEU A 581 9.12 21.52 16.51
N TRP A 582 10.29 21.98 16.95
CA TRP A 582 11.13 22.91 16.21
C TRP A 582 12.63 22.60 16.45
N PRO A 583 13.49 22.68 15.39
CA PRO A 583 13.18 22.91 13.99
C PRO A 583 12.46 21.71 13.37
N PRO A 584 11.66 21.93 12.30
CA PRO A 584 11.05 20.81 11.58
C PRO A 584 12.15 19.92 11.01
N PRO A 585 11.97 18.56 11.03
CA PRO A 585 12.86 17.67 10.31
C PRO A 585 12.93 18.10 8.84
N GLN A 586 14.13 18.14 8.30
CA GLN A 586 14.27 18.40 6.87
C GLN A 586 13.71 17.21 6.09
N PRO A 587 12.88 17.45 5.07
CA PRO A 587 12.44 16.37 4.22
C PRO A 587 13.63 15.73 3.53
N PRO A 588 13.63 14.41 3.33
CA PRO A 588 14.58 13.81 2.43
C PRO A 588 14.35 14.40 1.04
N THR A 589 15.20 15.29 0.60
CA THR A 589 15.34 15.58 -0.81
C THR A 589 15.81 14.28 -1.44
N VAL A 590 14.93 13.57 -2.10
CA VAL A 590 15.34 12.46 -2.96
C VAL A 590 16.01 13.10 -4.16
N ALA A 591 17.23 13.42 -3.95
CA ALA A 591 18.10 13.92 -4.97
C ALA A 591 18.71 12.71 -5.66
N GLY A 592 18.90 12.79 -6.96
CA GLY A 592 19.62 11.81 -7.75
C GLY A 592 21.03 11.53 -7.20
N PRO A 593 21.81 10.67 -7.85
CA PRO A 593 23.11 10.24 -7.36
C PRO A 593 24.11 11.39 -7.08
N ASN A 594 23.91 12.55 -7.67
CA ASN A 594 24.74 13.73 -7.45
C ASN A 594 24.43 14.55 -6.20
N ALA A 595 23.43 14.15 -5.41
CA ALA A 595 23.05 14.88 -4.21
C ALA A 595 23.84 14.45 -2.97
N GLY A 596 24.01 15.40 -2.09
CA GLY A 596 24.68 15.20 -0.81
C GLY A 596 26.18 15.48 -0.84
N PRO A 597 26.83 15.49 0.34
CA PRO A 597 28.24 15.76 0.46
C PRO A 597 29.09 14.68 -0.22
N ILE A 598 30.23 15.08 -0.76
CA ILE A 598 31.24 14.17 -1.26
C ILE A 598 32.20 13.89 -0.11
N ALA A 599 32.36 12.61 0.23
CA ALA A 599 33.43 12.16 1.09
C ALA A 599 34.76 12.05 0.30
N ASP A 600 35.88 12.14 0.96
CA ASP A 600 37.19 12.06 0.32
C ASP A 600 37.97 10.84 0.84
N ASN A 601 38.35 9.95 -0.08
CA ASN A 601 39.22 8.77 0.14
C ASN A 601 38.71 7.82 1.26
N VAL A 602 37.42 7.56 1.33
CA VAL A 602 36.83 6.64 2.33
C VAL A 602 36.84 5.24 1.79
N SER A 603 37.43 4.68 1.01
CA SER A 603 37.58 3.30 0.48
C SER A 603 36.63 2.21 1.09
N THR A 604 35.60 2.59 1.82
CA THR A 604 34.58 1.70 2.41
C THR A 604 33.21 2.35 2.30
N VAL A 605 32.26 1.65 1.68
CA VAL A 605 30.86 2.06 1.59
C VAL A 605 30.02 1.07 2.39
N LYS A 606 29.34 1.55 3.41
CA LYS A 606 28.32 0.76 4.13
C LYS A 606 27.00 0.82 3.35
N ILE A 607 26.34 -0.29 3.24
CA ILE A 607 25.01 -0.42 2.64
C ILE A 607 24.04 -0.64 3.79
N GLY A 608 23.14 0.31 4.03
CA GLY A 608 22.27 0.31 5.19
C GLY A 608 23.00 0.58 6.51
N ASP A 609 22.24 0.94 7.54
CA ASP A 609 22.65 0.94 8.95
C ASP A 609 21.41 0.81 9.85
N ALA A 610 21.61 0.83 11.18
CA ALA A 610 20.53 0.68 12.15
C ALA A 610 19.44 1.78 12.07
N ASN A 611 19.70 2.89 11.43
CA ASN A 611 18.76 4.02 11.30
C ASN A 611 18.15 4.13 9.90
N ILE A 612 18.91 3.79 8.86
CA ILE A 612 18.49 3.89 7.46
C ILE A 612 18.92 2.65 6.71
N GLU A 613 17.99 1.76 6.42
CA GLU A 613 18.25 0.48 5.73
C GLU A 613 18.61 0.67 4.26
N PHE A 614 17.89 1.54 3.56
CA PHE A 614 17.97 1.66 2.10
C PHE A 614 18.80 2.86 1.65
N ALA A 615 20.09 2.88 2.02
CA ALA A 615 21.04 3.93 1.64
C ALA A 615 22.48 3.42 1.59
N TYR A 616 23.36 4.18 0.91
CA TYR A 616 24.81 3.97 0.91
C TYR A 616 25.51 5.05 1.74
N PHE A 617 26.54 4.68 2.53
CA PHE A 617 27.29 5.57 3.42
C PHE A 617 28.82 5.39 3.24
N PRO A 618 29.58 6.36 2.71
CA PRO A 618 29.08 7.58 2.10
C PRO A 618 28.29 7.27 0.82
N ARG A 619 27.36 8.14 0.49
CA ARG A 619 26.62 8.04 -0.77
C ARG A 619 27.47 8.43 -1.96
N ARG A 620 28.38 9.39 -1.75
CA ARG A 620 29.32 9.89 -2.74
C ARG A 620 30.71 9.90 -2.15
N ASP A 621 31.66 9.26 -2.81
CA ASP A 621 33.07 9.22 -2.39
C ASP A 621 33.99 9.58 -3.55
N ARG A 622 35.00 10.43 -3.27
CA ARG A 622 36.06 10.81 -4.21
C ARG A 622 37.33 10.03 -3.87
N ILE A 623 37.84 9.27 -4.81
CA ILE A 623 39.01 8.41 -4.63
C ILE A 623 40.03 8.63 -5.75
N LYS A 624 41.25 8.14 -5.55
CA LYS A 624 42.29 8.11 -6.60
C LYS A 624 42.14 6.87 -7.49
N ALA A 625 42.54 6.98 -8.75
CA ALA A 625 42.62 5.80 -9.64
C ALA A 625 43.47 4.69 -9.02
N GLY A 626 43.05 3.43 -9.19
CA GLY A 626 43.62 2.24 -8.57
C GLY A 626 43.12 1.97 -7.14
N THR A 627 42.22 2.78 -6.58
CA THR A 627 41.66 2.54 -5.25
C THR A 627 40.65 1.39 -5.29
N THR A 628 40.77 0.48 -4.31
CA THR A 628 39.79 -0.59 -4.07
C THR A 628 38.77 -0.12 -3.01
N VAL A 629 37.49 -0.09 -3.37
CA VAL A 629 36.38 0.24 -2.47
C VAL A 629 35.70 -1.04 -2.00
N THR A 630 35.53 -1.17 -0.68
CA THR A 630 34.84 -2.29 -0.07
C THR A 630 33.39 -1.90 0.25
N PHE A 631 32.44 -2.57 -0.35
CA PHE A 631 31.02 -2.45 -0.05
C PHE A 631 30.63 -3.49 1.02
N THR A 632 30.06 -3.02 2.13
CA THR A 632 29.67 -3.87 3.26
C THR A 632 28.20 -3.66 3.58
N ASN A 633 27.40 -4.70 3.52
CA ASN A 633 26.02 -4.63 3.99
C ASN A 633 26.01 -4.59 5.54
N ALA A 634 25.66 -3.42 6.08
CA ALA A 634 25.50 -3.18 7.52
C ALA A 634 24.02 -3.12 7.93
N GLY A 635 23.09 -3.29 6.98
CA GLY A 635 21.66 -3.41 7.20
C GLY A 635 21.23 -4.84 7.44
N ASP A 636 19.92 -5.04 7.57
CA ASP A 636 19.32 -6.36 7.87
C ASP A 636 18.84 -7.08 6.60
N THR A 637 18.53 -6.35 5.52
CA THR A 637 18.05 -6.92 4.25
C THR A 637 19.21 -7.15 3.26
N PRO A 638 19.08 -8.10 2.31
CA PRO A 638 20.08 -8.26 1.26
C PRO A 638 20.14 -7.06 0.34
N HIS A 639 21.35 -6.56 0.06
CA HIS A 639 21.61 -5.45 -0.85
C HIS A 639 22.66 -5.77 -1.89
N THR A 640 22.69 -4.98 -2.97
CA THR A 640 23.79 -4.99 -3.94
C THR A 640 24.41 -3.59 -4.08
N ALA A 641 25.62 -3.51 -4.61
CA ALA A 641 26.14 -2.32 -5.26
C ALA A 641 26.47 -2.72 -6.71
N THR A 642 25.62 -2.29 -7.63
CA THR A 642 25.66 -2.68 -9.03
C THR A 642 25.87 -1.45 -9.89
N SER A 643 26.89 -1.48 -10.75
CA SER A 643 27.20 -0.41 -11.69
C SER A 643 25.97 -0.02 -12.49
N PHE A 644 25.71 1.28 -12.60
CA PHE A 644 24.52 1.81 -13.26
C PHE A 644 24.86 3.09 -13.98
N GLU A 645 24.79 3.08 -15.31
CA GLU A 645 25.07 4.28 -16.11
C GLU A 645 23.96 4.45 -17.14
N ASN A 646 23.35 5.65 -17.14
CA ASN A 646 22.29 6.03 -18.06
C ASN A 646 21.17 4.98 -18.16
N GLY A 647 20.78 4.42 -17.01
CA GLY A 647 19.73 3.40 -16.95
C GLY A 647 20.20 1.98 -17.28
N LYS A 648 21.46 1.74 -17.61
CA LYS A 648 22.03 0.40 -17.89
C LYS A 648 22.83 -0.11 -16.71
N ILE A 649 22.66 -1.40 -16.43
CA ILE A 649 23.57 -2.13 -15.55
C ILE A 649 24.91 -2.22 -16.25
N GLY A 650 25.97 -1.78 -15.57
CA GLY A 650 27.33 -1.74 -16.12
C GLY A 650 28.14 -2.98 -15.81
N ASP A 651 29.47 -2.82 -15.90
CA ASP A 651 30.42 -3.93 -15.96
C ASP A 651 30.78 -4.55 -14.59
N TRP A 652 30.34 -3.95 -13.45
CA TRP A 652 30.64 -4.48 -12.13
C TRP A 652 29.41 -4.57 -11.22
N ASP A 653 29.40 -5.61 -10.40
CA ASP A 653 28.33 -5.91 -9.46
C ASP A 653 28.89 -6.66 -8.25
N THR A 654 28.46 -6.26 -7.07
CA THR A 654 28.78 -7.01 -5.84
C THR A 654 28.03 -8.34 -5.79
N GLY A 655 26.93 -8.46 -6.51
CA GLY A 655 25.92 -9.46 -6.24
C GLY A 655 25.23 -9.22 -4.90
N PRO A 656 24.24 -10.04 -4.52
CA PRO A 656 23.55 -9.93 -3.25
C PRO A 656 24.50 -10.11 -2.07
N LEU A 657 24.55 -9.12 -1.18
CA LEU A 657 25.28 -9.16 0.09
C LEU A 657 24.26 -9.29 1.21
N ASN A 658 24.29 -10.37 1.97
CA ASN A 658 23.52 -10.51 3.19
C ASN A 658 24.13 -9.65 4.32
N SER A 659 23.41 -9.44 5.42
CA SER A 659 23.88 -8.69 6.58
C SER A 659 25.29 -9.12 7.02
N GLY A 660 26.20 -8.17 7.17
CA GLY A 660 27.59 -8.37 7.53
C GLY A 660 28.51 -8.84 6.38
N GLN A 661 28.01 -9.13 5.21
CA GLN A 661 28.84 -9.52 4.06
C GLN A 661 29.45 -8.31 3.34
N SER A 662 30.62 -8.52 2.76
CA SER A 662 31.35 -7.50 2.02
C SER A 662 31.89 -8.00 0.70
N LYS A 663 32.03 -7.09 -0.27
CA LYS A 663 32.75 -7.32 -1.53
C LYS A 663 33.50 -6.06 -1.95
N ALA A 664 34.69 -6.25 -2.51
CA ALA A 664 35.57 -5.19 -2.97
C ALA A 664 35.51 -5.03 -4.49
N VAL A 665 35.55 -3.75 -4.95
CA VAL A 665 35.62 -3.37 -6.36
C VAL A 665 36.76 -2.37 -6.52
N THR A 666 37.64 -2.57 -7.52
CA THR A 666 38.76 -1.65 -7.81
C THR A 666 38.41 -0.74 -8.97
N PHE A 667 38.70 0.56 -8.82
CA PHE A 667 38.42 1.60 -9.80
C PHE A 667 39.73 2.14 -10.37
N ASP A 668 40.13 1.61 -11.53
CA ASP A 668 41.45 1.91 -12.12
C ASP A 668 41.51 3.15 -13.01
N LYS A 669 40.35 3.65 -13.48
CA LYS A 669 40.29 4.75 -14.45
C LYS A 669 39.59 5.95 -13.86
N PRO A 670 40.09 7.19 -14.12
CA PRO A 670 39.34 8.38 -13.78
C PRO A 670 37.96 8.43 -14.42
N GLY A 671 36.96 8.89 -13.65
CA GLY A 671 35.58 8.97 -14.12
C GLY A 671 34.56 9.04 -12.98
N ASN A 672 33.31 9.13 -13.36
CA ASN A 672 32.18 9.07 -12.43
C ASN A 672 31.50 7.71 -12.56
N TYR A 673 31.50 6.93 -11.50
CA TYR A 673 30.91 5.59 -11.45
C TYR A 673 29.66 5.63 -10.58
N TYR A 674 28.51 5.55 -11.21
CA TYR A 674 27.23 5.46 -10.52
C TYR A 674 26.87 4.00 -10.25
N TYR A 675 26.16 3.76 -9.15
CA TYR A 675 25.67 2.41 -8.80
C TYR A 675 24.35 2.47 -8.06
N ILE A 676 23.60 1.38 -8.16
CA ILE A 676 22.31 1.18 -7.50
C ILE A 676 22.30 -0.13 -6.72
N CYS A 677 21.32 -0.30 -5.86
CA CYS A 677 20.92 -1.60 -5.35
C CYS A 677 19.90 -2.21 -6.31
N THR A 678 20.15 -3.37 -6.93
CA THR A 678 19.22 -3.95 -7.92
C THR A 678 17.89 -4.39 -7.30
N PRO A 679 17.83 -4.98 -6.08
CA PRO A 679 16.55 -5.20 -5.40
C PRO A 679 15.82 -3.91 -4.97
N HIS A 680 16.58 -2.80 -4.76
CA HIS A 680 16.06 -1.54 -4.25
C HIS A 680 16.53 -0.37 -5.15
N PRO A 681 16.02 -0.27 -6.37
CA PRO A 681 16.60 0.61 -7.41
C PRO A 681 16.46 2.11 -7.14
N TRP A 682 15.83 2.49 -6.05
CA TRP A 682 15.84 3.87 -5.52
C TRP A 682 17.06 4.21 -4.67
N MET A 683 17.92 3.22 -4.33
CA MET A 683 19.20 3.44 -3.65
C MET A 683 20.27 3.75 -4.68
N TYR A 684 20.91 4.90 -4.54
CA TYR A 684 21.96 5.38 -5.44
C TYR A 684 23.23 5.70 -4.70
N GLY A 685 24.36 5.45 -5.37
CA GLY A 685 25.66 5.93 -4.94
C GLY A 685 26.53 6.37 -6.11
N GLN A 686 27.63 7.08 -5.79
CA GLN A 686 28.60 7.55 -6.77
C GLN A 686 30.03 7.42 -6.23
N ILE A 687 30.92 6.83 -7.02
CA ILE A 687 32.35 6.90 -6.83
C ILE A 687 32.93 7.85 -7.89
N ILE A 688 33.61 8.91 -7.46
CA ILE A 688 34.33 9.86 -8.30
C ILE A 688 35.79 9.49 -8.26
N VAL A 689 36.36 9.10 -9.40
CA VAL A 689 37.77 8.69 -9.50
C VAL A 689 38.55 9.79 -10.18
N GLU A 690 39.63 10.28 -9.51
CA GLU A 690 40.55 11.31 -10.00
C GLU A 690 41.94 10.75 -10.31
#